data_5c9a3f47550bc92499beb3d5ebaf5238
#
_entry.id   5c9a3f47550bc92499beb3d5ebaf5238
#
_cell.length_a   1.000
_cell.length_b   1.000
_cell.length_c   1.000
_cell.angle_alpha   90.00
_cell.angle_beta   90.00
_cell.angle_gamma   90.00
#
_symmetry.space_group_name_H-M   'P 1'
#
loop_
_entity.id
_entity.type
_entity.pdbx_description
1 polymer ?
#
loop_
_entity_poly.entity_id
_entity_poly.type
_entity_poly.pdbx_seq_one_letter_code
_entity_poly.pdbx_strand_id
1 'polypeptide(L)'
;MSVSFGELLRSHRRSAGLTQAGLAELANLSEQAISLLERGTRRRPRTETIQALADALGLDDHAVSLFTRAAQAGRKTLERASGASIQAPSSGVIRQLPPALSDFTGRGREVDLLVRTLTVVDERPGTVQMAAVTGMGGVGKTSLAVYAAHLAADNFPDGQIYLDLRGYGPGAPLRPGEALIQLLRSLGVDDRTVPEGTNEAAAVYRSHLAGRRLLILLDNANRAGQVIPLLPGAPGSAVIVTSRRALTTLPGFRQVSLSPLSDADSVELLSKIAGDARVAAEGAAARSIAELTGRLPLAVRLIGARLAARPTWPIEHMVGQLQDEHRRLDEFGTGESGVRANIAGSVEFLAGSDEDLDIRAAAALELLGLPNGSDLTTITAAQLLDSSEAAAERVLERLVDLNLLESVAPGRYRLHDLIRAYARERASQHLSEGAREDALARVLKLYTGVAWRCQELTHPDSRRLAMAGKPSRSLPALPEASIALTWLDNERSNLLGAFHQARRSPGLRGYVPELALALFGYFIVNLRWSEMRAIDQVGREVAAELGYHRLAAWLEHDLAIPDVERGDLGPSQAHFLRSLELFQAISDLAGQARCCTSLSHVTELMGRLDEAVEWGERALALSLRIGDQSVEGISYMALGTLHVRRGEHEMAEQRFDLSIALAEKAGNLRSLSRRYQYVGQAYLRGGLNALAEQALLKSLEVLVELDDQNAAAETLQHLATNHLAVGDHTAATERAQAGLQVARTNGNKLREGRLLIVLGKIRAAKDDLPAARSLWQQAADVLRPLSPNDEAAALQLLTDHEDGRRYKPSASAEN
;
A
#
# COMPACT_ATOMS: atom_id res chain seq x y z
N MET A 1 4.66 35.56 -18.34
CA MET A 1 3.88 34.64 -17.51
C MET A 1 2.78 34.06 -18.38
N SER A 2 2.75 32.76 -18.65
CA SER A 2 1.69 32.15 -19.44
C SER A 2 0.47 31.91 -18.52
N VAL A 3 -0.62 32.56 -18.83
CA VAL A 3 -1.90 32.38 -18.10
C VAL A 3 -2.36 30.93 -18.28
N SER A 4 -2.70 30.25 -17.21
CA SER A 4 -3.17 28.85 -17.25
C SER A 4 -4.57 28.75 -17.87
N PHE A 5 -4.90 27.57 -18.45
CA PHE A 5 -6.23 27.35 -19.03
C PHE A 5 -7.35 27.59 -18.02
N GLY A 6 -7.17 27.18 -16.77
CA GLY A 6 -8.17 27.37 -15.72
C GLY A 6 -8.37 28.85 -15.34
N GLU A 7 -7.31 29.65 -15.36
CA GLU A 7 -7.40 31.10 -15.13
C GLU A 7 -8.10 31.81 -16.30
N LEU A 8 -7.78 31.42 -17.54
CA LEU A 8 -8.45 31.93 -18.74
C LEU A 8 -9.93 31.58 -18.74
N LEU A 9 -10.28 30.34 -18.45
CA LEU A 9 -11.67 29.88 -18.32
C LEU A 9 -12.44 30.71 -17.29
N ARG A 10 -11.85 30.90 -16.10
CA ARG A 10 -12.45 31.70 -15.03
C ARG A 10 -12.60 33.15 -15.41
N SER A 11 -11.64 33.71 -16.13
CA SER A 11 -11.67 35.10 -16.63
C SER A 11 -12.82 35.32 -17.62
N HIS A 12 -12.90 34.46 -18.65
CA HIS A 12 -13.95 34.58 -19.69
C HIS A 12 -15.35 34.31 -19.10
N ARG A 13 -15.51 33.35 -18.18
CA ARG A 13 -16.78 33.13 -17.52
C ARG A 13 -17.25 34.36 -16.72
N ARG A 14 -16.33 34.98 -15.97
CA ARG A 14 -16.66 36.19 -15.21
C ARG A 14 -16.98 37.39 -16.13
N SER A 15 -16.26 37.53 -17.21
CA SER A 15 -16.54 38.58 -18.21
C SER A 15 -17.90 38.36 -18.87
N ALA A 16 -18.33 37.11 -19.06
CA ALA A 16 -19.64 36.78 -19.58
C ALA A 16 -20.78 36.84 -18.51
N GLY A 17 -20.43 37.23 -17.26
CA GLY A 17 -21.42 37.34 -16.17
C GLY A 17 -22.00 36.03 -15.69
N LEU A 18 -21.39 34.87 -16.02
CA LEU A 18 -21.91 33.54 -15.71
C LEU A 18 -21.41 33.00 -14.36
N THR A 19 -22.28 32.26 -13.66
CA THR A 19 -21.88 31.42 -12.53
C THR A 19 -21.25 30.11 -13.05
N GLN A 20 -20.61 29.31 -12.20
CA GLN A 20 -20.10 28.00 -12.61
C GLN A 20 -21.26 27.07 -13.04
N ALA A 21 -22.39 27.12 -12.34
CA ALA A 21 -23.60 26.40 -12.72
C ALA A 21 -24.16 26.87 -14.09
N GLY A 22 -24.24 28.19 -14.31
CA GLY A 22 -24.73 28.73 -15.57
C GLY A 22 -23.85 28.38 -16.78
N LEU A 23 -22.52 28.39 -16.64
CA LEU A 23 -21.62 27.92 -17.68
C LEU A 23 -21.71 26.41 -17.91
N ALA A 24 -21.92 25.64 -16.83
CA ALA A 24 -22.10 24.20 -16.92
C ALA A 24 -23.34 23.81 -17.75
N GLU A 25 -24.46 24.53 -17.52
CA GLU A 25 -25.70 24.34 -18.26
C GLU A 25 -25.54 24.68 -19.74
N LEU A 26 -24.92 25.85 -20.07
CA LEU A 26 -24.71 26.28 -21.46
C LEU A 26 -23.71 25.39 -22.21
N ALA A 27 -22.72 24.85 -21.53
CA ALA A 27 -21.70 24.00 -22.14
C ALA A 27 -22.09 22.50 -22.10
N ASN A 28 -23.25 22.14 -21.56
CA ASN A 28 -23.72 20.77 -21.33
C ASN A 28 -22.70 19.92 -20.55
N LEU A 29 -22.16 20.51 -19.46
CA LEU A 29 -21.19 19.90 -18.56
C LEU A 29 -21.72 19.90 -17.11
N SER A 30 -21.11 19.16 -16.21
CA SER A 30 -21.44 19.27 -14.79
C SER A 30 -20.73 20.49 -14.15
N GLU A 31 -21.37 21.12 -13.17
CA GLU A 31 -20.77 22.22 -12.39
C GLU A 31 -19.43 21.80 -11.77
N GLN A 32 -19.36 20.56 -11.31
CA GLN A 32 -18.14 19.98 -10.77
C GLN A 32 -17.02 19.91 -11.82
N ALA A 33 -17.35 19.62 -13.09
CA ALA A 33 -16.39 19.60 -14.19
C ALA A 33 -15.83 21.01 -14.44
N ILE A 34 -16.68 22.04 -14.46
CA ILE A 34 -16.24 23.45 -14.60
C ILE A 34 -15.32 23.83 -13.43
N SER A 35 -15.70 23.50 -12.20
CA SER A 35 -14.92 23.79 -11.01
C SER A 35 -13.52 23.13 -11.04
N LEU A 36 -13.43 21.88 -11.49
CA LEU A 36 -12.16 21.15 -11.63
C LEU A 36 -11.27 21.73 -12.74
N LEU A 37 -11.87 22.20 -13.84
CA LEU A 37 -11.15 22.88 -14.93
C LEU A 37 -10.61 24.23 -14.48
N GLU A 38 -11.39 25.03 -13.77
CA GLU A 38 -10.98 26.34 -13.25
C GLU A 38 -9.90 26.25 -12.16
N ARG A 39 -9.91 25.19 -11.35
CA ARG A 39 -8.88 24.93 -10.34
C ARG A 39 -7.60 24.32 -10.92
N GLY A 40 -7.63 23.91 -12.19
CA GLY A 40 -6.47 23.31 -12.86
C GLY A 40 -6.18 21.86 -12.40
N THR A 41 -7.08 21.24 -11.62
CA THR A 41 -6.99 19.84 -11.19
C THR A 41 -7.26 18.90 -12.36
N ARG A 42 -8.17 19.28 -13.28
CA ARG A 42 -8.37 18.59 -14.55
C ARG A 42 -7.61 19.35 -15.66
N ARG A 43 -6.38 18.96 -15.91
CA ARG A 43 -5.45 19.66 -16.83
C ARG A 43 -5.59 19.31 -18.31
N ARG A 44 -6.51 18.40 -18.68
CA ARG A 44 -6.68 17.89 -20.05
C ARG A 44 -8.15 17.87 -20.45
N PRO A 45 -8.79 18.99 -20.77
CA PRO A 45 -10.11 18.95 -21.38
C PRO A 45 -10.00 18.37 -22.80
N ARG A 46 -10.99 17.57 -23.21
CA ARG A 46 -11.11 17.04 -24.58
C ARG A 46 -11.39 18.19 -25.54
N THR A 47 -11.02 18.03 -26.82
CA THR A 47 -11.23 19.04 -27.85
C THR A 47 -12.70 19.47 -27.94
N GLU A 48 -13.61 18.51 -27.82
CA GLU A 48 -15.05 18.74 -27.77
C GLU A 48 -15.47 19.60 -26.57
N THR A 49 -14.86 19.35 -25.39
CA THR A 49 -15.08 20.14 -24.17
C THR A 49 -14.58 21.56 -24.32
N ILE A 50 -13.43 21.77 -24.97
CA ILE A 50 -12.86 23.10 -25.23
C ILE A 50 -13.78 23.87 -26.18
N GLN A 51 -14.30 23.21 -27.22
CA GLN A 51 -15.21 23.81 -28.17
C GLN A 51 -16.54 24.18 -27.51
N ALA A 52 -17.15 23.25 -26.75
CA ALA A 52 -18.39 23.51 -26.02
C ALA A 52 -18.26 24.68 -25.03
N LEU A 53 -17.11 24.82 -24.35
CA LEU A 53 -16.85 25.95 -23.47
C LEU A 53 -16.63 27.25 -24.22
N ALA A 54 -15.98 27.23 -25.38
CA ALA A 54 -15.76 28.40 -26.23
C ALA A 54 -17.08 28.92 -26.82
N ASP A 55 -17.94 28.00 -27.28
CA ASP A 55 -19.27 28.31 -27.80
C ASP A 55 -20.19 28.88 -26.71
N ALA A 56 -20.20 28.25 -25.52
CA ALA A 56 -21.00 28.69 -24.37
C ALA A 56 -20.55 30.06 -23.81
N LEU A 57 -19.28 30.43 -24.02
CA LEU A 57 -18.72 31.72 -23.61
C LEU A 57 -18.78 32.78 -24.71
N GLY A 58 -19.23 32.42 -25.91
CA GLY A 58 -19.33 33.32 -27.05
C GLY A 58 -17.99 33.91 -27.48
N LEU A 59 -16.92 33.14 -27.43
CA LEU A 59 -15.56 33.61 -27.76
C LEU A 59 -15.38 33.83 -29.26
N ASP A 60 -14.74 34.91 -29.62
CA ASP A 60 -14.35 35.17 -31.01
C ASP A 60 -13.19 34.25 -31.45
N ASP A 61 -12.94 34.16 -32.75
CA ASP A 61 -11.90 33.29 -33.34
C ASP A 61 -10.52 33.50 -32.75
N HIS A 62 -10.20 34.74 -32.34
CA HIS A 62 -8.93 35.07 -31.70
C HIS A 62 -8.87 34.52 -30.26
N ALA A 63 -9.93 34.74 -29.51
CA ALA A 63 -10.06 34.22 -28.12
C ALA A 63 -10.13 32.68 -28.10
N VAL A 64 -10.84 32.04 -29.02
CA VAL A 64 -10.88 30.58 -29.21
C VAL A 64 -9.48 30.06 -29.52
N SER A 65 -8.69 30.72 -30.33
CA SER A 65 -7.31 30.32 -30.61
C SER A 65 -6.39 30.43 -29.40
N LEU A 66 -6.54 31.47 -28.57
CA LEU A 66 -5.81 31.61 -27.30
C LEU A 66 -6.26 30.57 -26.27
N PHE A 67 -7.56 30.33 -26.16
CA PHE A 67 -8.17 29.37 -25.27
C PHE A 67 -7.73 27.96 -25.60
N THR A 68 -7.74 27.59 -26.87
CA THR A 68 -7.25 26.29 -27.37
C THR A 68 -5.74 26.14 -27.18
N ARG A 69 -4.95 27.22 -27.42
CA ARG A 69 -3.51 27.23 -27.16
C ARG A 69 -3.19 27.05 -25.67
N ALA A 70 -3.93 27.69 -24.78
CA ALA A 70 -3.74 27.53 -23.33
C ALA A 70 -4.06 26.11 -22.85
N ALA A 71 -5.12 25.48 -23.43
CA ALA A 71 -5.44 24.08 -23.20
C ALA A 71 -4.37 23.13 -23.77
N GLN A 72 -3.73 23.49 -24.89
CA GLN A 72 -2.67 22.72 -25.55
C GLN A 72 -1.27 23.02 -24.99
N ALA A 73 -1.04 24.19 -24.37
CA ALA A 73 0.24 24.54 -23.76
C ALA A 73 0.65 23.60 -22.64
N GLY A 74 -0.32 23.04 -21.91
CA GLY A 74 -0.13 21.90 -21.04
C GLY A 74 0.36 20.61 -21.75
N ARG A 75 0.21 20.52 -23.08
CA ARG A 75 0.65 19.42 -23.93
C ARG A 75 2.08 19.62 -24.44
N LYS A 76 2.48 20.83 -24.80
CA LYS A 76 3.81 21.14 -25.35
C LYS A 76 4.92 21.22 -24.30
N THR A 77 4.60 21.42 -23.04
CA THR A 77 5.60 21.39 -21.97
C THR A 77 6.09 19.95 -21.70
N LEU A 78 5.30 18.94 -22.06
CA LEU A 78 5.71 17.53 -21.99
C LEU A 78 6.40 17.05 -23.28
N GLU A 79 6.07 17.59 -24.45
CA GLU A 79 6.70 17.20 -25.72
C GLU A 79 8.09 17.83 -25.89
N ARG A 80 8.39 18.96 -25.25
CA ARG A 80 9.74 19.53 -25.17
C ARG A 80 10.63 18.88 -24.12
N ALA A 81 10.07 18.11 -23.18
CA ALA A 81 10.81 17.30 -22.24
C ALA A 81 11.24 15.93 -22.81
N SER A 82 10.70 15.50 -23.97
CA SER A 82 11.05 14.23 -24.61
C SER A 82 12.24 14.28 -25.56
N GLY A 83 12.89 15.42 -25.71
CA GLY A 83 14.04 15.61 -26.60
C GLY A 83 15.39 15.76 -25.88
N ALA A 84 15.42 15.67 -24.57
CA ALA A 84 16.64 15.65 -23.77
C ALA A 84 16.83 14.24 -23.20
N SER A 85 18.01 13.69 -23.43
CA SER A 85 18.53 12.41 -22.90
C SER A 85 17.82 12.00 -21.61
N ILE A 86 17.39 10.73 -21.57
CA ILE A 86 16.83 10.02 -20.42
C ILE A 86 17.80 10.19 -19.24
N GLN A 87 17.64 11.28 -18.52
CA GLN A 87 18.00 11.30 -17.11
C GLN A 87 16.85 10.61 -16.37
N ALA A 88 17.21 9.63 -15.58
CA ALA A 88 16.34 9.00 -14.59
C ALA A 88 15.48 10.10 -13.91
N PRO A 89 14.24 9.78 -13.48
CA PRO A 89 13.40 10.77 -12.80
C PRO A 89 14.26 11.40 -11.71
N SER A 90 14.41 12.72 -11.77
CA SER A 90 15.12 13.48 -10.74
C SER A 90 14.46 13.09 -9.41
N SER A 91 15.14 12.23 -8.67
CA SER A 91 14.77 11.86 -7.32
C SER A 91 14.73 13.16 -6.53
N GLY A 92 13.54 13.67 -6.28
CA GLY A 92 13.37 14.75 -5.33
C GLY A 92 14.09 14.33 -4.06
N VAL A 93 14.88 15.23 -3.47
CA VAL A 93 15.62 14.97 -2.24
C VAL A 93 14.65 14.38 -1.21
N ILE A 94 14.94 13.17 -0.75
CA ILE A 94 14.07 12.45 0.20
C ILE A 94 14.09 13.20 1.53
N ARG A 95 12.93 13.66 2.02
CA ARG A 95 12.79 14.40 3.29
C ARG A 95 11.69 13.80 4.14
N GLN A 96 12.03 12.74 4.90
CA GLN A 96 11.06 11.98 5.70
C GLN A 96 11.26 12.15 7.20
N LEU A 97 12.19 12.99 7.65
CA LEU A 97 12.34 13.22 9.09
C LEU A 97 11.07 13.84 9.68
N PRO A 98 10.60 13.33 10.84
CA PRO A 98 9.58 14.01 11.61
C PRO A 98 10.07 15.42 12.02
N PRO A 99 9.14 16.35 12.30
CA PRO A 99 9.53 17.68 12.77
C PRO A 99 10.32 17.59 14.09
N ALA A 100 11.37 18.39 14.19
CA ALA A 100 12.09 18.54 15.44
C ALA A 100 11.25 19.31 16.45
N LEU A 101 11.36 18.95 17.72
CA LEU A 101 10.66 19.62 18.81
C LEU A 101 11.26 21.00 19.06
N SER A 102 10.45 22.05 19.04
CA SER A 102 10.89 23.44 19.28
C SER A 102 11.35 23.68 20.72
N ASP A 103 10.87 22.86 21.65
CA ASP A 103 11.22 22.89 23.08
C ASP A 103 12.26 21.84 23.46
N PHE A 104 12.99 21.28 22.48
CA PHE A 104 14.07 20.36 22.77
C PHE A 104 15.06 20.98 23.75
N THR A 105 15.36 20.26 24.83
CA THR A 105 16.12 20.80 25.96
C THR A 105 17.13 19.78 26.47
N GLY A 106 18.27 20.28 26.91
CA GLY A 106 19.37 19.48 27.45
C GLY A 106 20.04 18.63 26.35
N ARG A 107 20.76 17.61 26.80
CA ARG A 107 21.40 16.62 25.90
C ARG A 107 22.49 17.18 24.96
N GLY A 108 23.06 18.34 25.27
CA GLY A 108 24.07 18.96 24.42
C GLY A 108 25.22 18.02 24.09
N ARG A 109 25.70 17.24 25.08
CA ARG A 109 26.77 16.26 24.87
C ARG A 109 26.38 15.12 23.95
N GLU A 110 25.17 14.59 24.13
CA GLU A 110 24.65 13.50 23.31
C GLU A 110 24.37 13.99 21.89
N VAL A 111 23.84 15.20 21.71
CA VAL A 111 23.63 15.85 20.38
C VAL A 111 24.97 15.99 19.66
N ASP A 112 25.97 16.63 20.33
CA ASP A 112 27.31 16.81 19.75
C ASP A 112 27.96 15.47 19.38
N LEU A 113 27.85 14.47 20.25
CA LEU A 113 28.37 13.14 20.00
C LEU A 113 27.71 12.49 18.77
N LEU A 114 26.36 12.57 18.65
CA LEU A 114 25.65 12.04 17.53
C LEU A 114 26.01 12.76 16.24
N VAL A 115 25.96 14.10 16.23
CA VAL A 115 26.28 14.89 15.03
C VAL A 115 27.70 14.59 14.55
N ARG A 116 28.69 14.59 15.47
CA ARG A 116 30.08 14.22 15.12
C ARG A 116 30.17 12.80 14.56
N THR A 117 29.51 11.85 15.20
CA THR A 117 29.49 10.45 14.72
C THR A 117 28.94 10.33 13.31
N LEU A 118 27.94 11.13 12.95
CA LEU A 118 27.28 11.09 11.64
C LEU A 118 28.06 11.85 10.56
N THR A 119 28.77 12.93 10.93
CA THR A 119 29.35 13.88 9.96
C THR A 119 30.86 13.73 9.76
N VAL A 120 31.58 13.14 10.73
CA VAL A 120 33.01 12.87 10.60
C VAL A 120 33.21 11.69 9.67
N VAL A 121 33.83 11.96 8.52
CA VAL A 121 34.20 10.92 7.56
C VAL A 121 35.38 10.14 8.14
N ASP A 122 35.16 8.85 8.45
CA ASP A 122 36.28 7.95 8.78
C ASP A 122 37.05 7.64 7.49
N GLU A 123 38.36 7.87 7.50
CA GLU A 123 39.23 7.64 6.33
C GLU A 123 39.38 6.15 5.98
N ARG A 124 38.82 5.25 6.78
CA ARG A 124 38.87 3.81 6.51
C ARG A 124 37.92 3.42 5.36
N PRO A 125 38.43 2.73 4.34
CA PRO A 125 37.62 2.30 3.22
C PRO A 125 36.42 1.44 3.66
N GLY A 126 35.21 1.78 3.22
CA GLY A 126 34.02 0.97 3.44
C GLY A 126 33.30 1.22 4.79
N THR A 127 33.75 2.18 5.62
CA THR A 127 33.13 2.44 6.92
C THR A 127 31.85 3.27 6.78
N VAL A 128 30.73 2.76 7.34
CA VAL A 128 29.46 3.47 7.45
C VAL A 128 29.36 4.09 8.83
N GLN A 129 28.94 5.35 8.91
CA GLN A 129 28.75 6.05 10.18
C GLN A 129 27.44 5.59 10.84
N MET A 130 27.53 5.00 12.02
CA MET A 130 26.38 4.39 12.68
C MET A 130 26.34 4.74 14.16
N ALA A 131 25.18 5.19 14.63
CA ALA A 131 24.92 5.48 16.03
C ALA A 131 23.68 4.74 16.54
N ALA A 132 23.76 4.21 17.76
CA ALA A 132 22.62 3.59 18.43
C ALA A 132 22.27 4.38 19.69
N VAL A 133 21.06 4.94 19.72
CA VAL A 133 20.53 5.67 20.88
C VAL A 133 19.67 4.72 21.70
N THR A 134 20.07 4.47 22.94
CA THR A 134 19.41 3.50 23.82
C THR A 134 18.92 4.16 25.11
N GLY A 135 17.95 3.54 25.77
CA GLY A 135 17.37 4.03 27.02
C GLY A 135 15.92 3.65 27.22
N MET A 136 15.36 3.98 28.37
CA MET A 136 13.98 3.64 28.73
C MET A 136 12.92 4.34 27.88
N GLY A 137 11.66 3.86 27.95
CA GLY A 137 10.51 4.52 27.33
C GLY A 137 10.31 5.93 27.84
N GLY A 138 9.99 6.90 26.96
CA GLY A 138 9.76 8.30 27.35
C GLY A 138 11.00 9.15 27.65
N VAL A 139 12.22 8.58 27.58
CA VAL A 139 13.48 9.29 27.87
C VAL A 139 13.93 10.27 26.76
N GLY A 140 13.23 10.28 25.62
CA GLY A 140 13.52 11.21 24.53
C GLY A 140 14.47 10.68 23.45
N LYS A 141 14.62 9.36 23.29
CA LYS A 141 15.46 8.75 22.23
C LYS A 141 15.13 9.24 20.83
N THR A 142 13.88 9.09 20.44
CA THR A 142 13.40 9.53 19.14
C THR A 142 13.59 11.03 18.95
N SER A 143 13.27 11.83 19.97
CA SER A 143 13.43 13.30 19.93
C SER A 143 14.89 13.71 19.74
N LEU A 144 15.82 13.07 20.46
CA LEU A 144 17.25 13.31 20.29
C LEU A 144 17.72 12.90 18.90
N ALA A 145 17.33 11.70 18.44
CA ALA A 145 17.73 11.19 17.14
C ALA A 145 17.23 12.08 15.98
N VAL A 146 15.96 12.51 16.05
CA VAL A 146 15.36 13.44 15.07
C VAL A 146 16.06 14.80 15.13
N TYR A 147 16.31 15.35 16.32
CA TYR A 147 16.99 16.63 16.48
C TYR A 147 18.41 16.60 15.91
N ALA A 148 19.20 15.58 16.26
CA ALA A 148 20.55 15.38 15.72
C ALA A 148 20.53 15.13 14.20
N ALA A 149 19.53 14.40 13.70
CA ALA A 149 19.35 14.16 12.27
C ALA A 149 19.09 15.46 11.51
N HIS A 150 18.27 16.38 12.04
CA HIS A 150 18.06 17.70 11.43
C HIS A 150 19.33 18.55 11.41
N LEU A 151 20.12 18.54 12.50
CA LEU A 151 21.40 19.26 12.55
C LEU A 151 22.43 18.70 11.56
N ALA A 152 22.40 17.39 11.30
CA ALA A 152 23.31 16.75 10.38
C ALA A 152 22.79 16.76 8.91
N ALA A 153 21.56 17.20 8.66
CA ALA A 153 20.85 17.04 7.38
C ALA A 153 21.61 17.58 6.17
N ASP A 154 22.31 18.72 6.30
CA ASP A 154 23.07 19.34 5.22
C ASP A 154 24.25 18.50 4.72
N ASN A 155 24.71 17.54 5.55
CA ASN A 155 25.76 16.60 5.18
C ASN A 155 25.26 15.45 4.31
N PHE A 156 23.93 15.31 4.14
CA PHE A 156 23.27 14.24 3.40
C PHE A 156 22.39 14.80 2.27
N PRO A 157 23.01 15.24 1.17
CA PRO A 157 22.31 15.97 0.08
C PRO A 157 21.27 15.11 -0.64
N ASP A 158 21.41 13.79 -0.67
CA ASP A 158 20.45 12.89 -1.29
C ASP A 158 19.20 12.66 -0.43
N GLY A 159 19.24 13.08 0.85
CA GLY A 159 18.09 13.18 1.71
C GLY A 159 18.13 12.38 3.01
N GLN A 160 16.98 12.29 3.66
CA GLN A 160 16.81 11.65 4.96
C GLN A 160 15.59 10.71 4.92
N ILE A 161 15.79 9.48 5.39
CA ILE A 161 14.75 8.44 5.52
C ILE A 161 14.45 8.21 7.01
N TYR A 162 13.17 8.15 7.35
CA TYR A 162 12.71 7.76 8.68
C TYR A 162 11.87 6.47 8.58
N LEU A 163 12.17 5.50 9.45
CA LEU A 163 11.42 4.25 9.53
C LEU A 163 11.24 3.83 11.00
N ASP A 164 9.99 3.67 11.44
CA ASP A 164 9.65 3.03 12.71
C ASP A 164 9.65 1.51 12.56
N LEU A 165 10.56 0.83 13.28
CA LEU A 165 10.71 -0.62 13.28
C LEU A 165 9.72 -1.35 14.21
N ARG A 166 8.90 -0.61 14.96
CA ARG A 166 7.86 -1.13 15.88
C ARG A 166 8.39 -2.20 16.83
N GLY A 167 9.60 -2.04 17.30
CA GLY A 167 10.25 -3.03 18.15
C GLY A 167 9.60 -3.22 19.51
N TYR A 168 8.97 -2.18 20.03
CA TYR A 168 8.24 -2.16 21.29
C TYR A 168 6.88 -1.52 21.08
N GLY A 169 5.87 -2.29 21.24
CA GLY A 169 4.49 -1.90 21.05
C GLY A 169 3.60 -3.12 21.01
N PRO A 170 2.29 -2.93 20.94
CA PRO A 170 1.34 -4.05 20.99
C PRO A 170 1.28 -4.88 19.70
N GLY A 171 1.90 -4.42 18.61
CA GLY A 171 1.99 -5.15 17.35
C GLY A 171 3.25 -6.01 17.24
N ALA A 172 3.29 -6.90 16.25
CA ALA A 172 4.54 -7.60 15.94
C ALA A 172 5.59 -6.62 15.43
N PRO A 173 6.86 -6.75 15.87
CA PRO A 173 7.95 -5.96 15.31
C PRO A 173 8.00 -6.11 13.79
N LEU A 174 8.32 -5.01 13.10
CA LEU A 174 8.47 -5.01 11.66
C LEU A 174 9.56 -6.01 11.26
N ARG A 175 9.23 -6.95 10.39
CA ARG A 175 10.21 -7.93 9.90
C ARG A 175 11.24 -7.25 9.01
N PRO A 176 12.51 -7.70 8.97
CA PRO A 176 13.54 -7.09 8.13
C PRO A 176 13.13 -6.96 6.66
N GLY A 177 12.46 -7.98 6.08
CA GLY A 177 11.97 -7.93 4.70
C GLY A 177 10.93 -6.83 4.49
N GLU A 178 9.99 -6.67 5.42
CA GLU A 178 8.97 -5.62 5.37
C GLU A 178 9.59 -4.22 5.52
N ALA A 179 10.60 -4.09 6.38
CA ALA A 179 11.37 -2.87 6.55
C ALA A 179 12.13 -2.51 5.27
N LEU A 180 12.75 -3.50 4.61
CA LEU A 180 13.45 -3.32 3.33
C LEU A 180 12.51 -2.84 2.24
N ILE A 181 11.31 -3.41 2.13
CA ILE A 181 10.29 -2.96 1.18
C ILE A 181 9.97 -1.47 1.39
N GLN A 182 9.75 -1.03 2.64
CA GLN A 182 9.47 0.38 2.93
C GLN A 182 10.65 1.29 2.61
N LEU A 183 11.88 0.88 2.92
CA LEU A 183 13.09 1.62 2.60
C LEU A 183 13.30 1.73 1.09
N LEU A 184 13.13 0.63 0.35
CA LEU A 184 13.22 0.61 -1.11
C LEU A 184 12.15 1.48 -1.77
N ARG A 185 10.92 1.45 -1.25
CA ARG A 185 9.84 2.36 -1.69
C ARG A 185 10.23 3.83 -1.48
N SER A 186 10.82 4.17 -0.33
CA SER A 186 11.32 5.52 -0.07
C SER A 186 12.42 5.94 -1.05
N LEU A 187 13.18 4.98 -1.56
CA LEU A 187 14.21 5.19 -2.58
C LEU A 187 13.65 5.24 -4.02
N GLY A 188 12.33 5.13 -4.18
CA GLY A 188 11.65 5.18 -5.46
C GLY A 188 11.55 3.83 -6.20
N VAL A 189 11.84 2.72 -5.51
CA VAL A 189 11.70 1.37 -6.05
C VAL A 189 10.24 0.93 -5.94
N ASP A 190 9.68 0.40 -7.02
CA ASP A 190 8.32 -0.16 -7.00
C ASP A 190 8.29 -1.45 -6.16
N ASP A 191 7.32 -1.56 -5.26
CA ASP A 191 7.14 -2.72 -4.39
C ASP A 191 7.11 -4.04 -5.14
N ARG A 192 6.57 -4.03 -6.35
CA ARG A 192 6.47 -5.20 -7.23
C ARG A 192 7.83 -5.69 -7.74
N THR A 193 8.86 -4.86 -7.60
CA THR A 193 10.23 -5.18 -8.02
C THR A 193 11.13 -5.59 -6.86
N VAL A 194 10.60 -5.59 -5.61
CA VAL A 194 11.37 -5.97 -4.44
C VAL A 194 11.34 -7.49 -4.26
N PRO A 195 12.51 -8.17 -4.21
CA PRO A 195 12.56 -9.61 -3.97
C PRO A 195 11.89 -10.02 -2.66
N GLU A 196 11.22 -11.16 -2.63
CA GLU A 196 10.59 -11.71 -1.42
C GLU A 196 11.62 -12.14 -0.35
N GLY A 197 12.80 -12.59 -0.78
CA GLY A 197 13.89 -12.99 0.10
C GLY A 197 14.52 -11.80 0.81
N THR A 198 14.65 -11.86 2.13
CA THR A 198 15.26 -10.76 2.92
C THR A 198 16.69 -10.46 2.49
N ASN A 199 17.47 -11.47 2.13
CA ASN A 199 18.88 -11.29 1.72
C ASN A 199 18.98 -10.63 0.34
N GLU A 200 18.13 -11.02 -0.59
CA GLU A 200 18.04 -10.47 -1.92
C GLU A 200 17.54 -9.01 -1.87
N ALA A 201 16.49 -8.76 -1.09
CA ALA A 201 15.99 -7.41 -0.87
C ALA A 201 17.06 -6.51 -0.22
N ALA A 202 17.84 -7.04 0.73
CA ALA A 202 18.96 -6.30 1.34
C ALA A 202 20.09 -6.02 0.34
N ALA A 203 20.34 -6.91 -0.62
CA ALA A 203 21.32 -6.69 -1.67
C ALA A 203 20.86 -5.57 -2.63
N VAL A 204 19.60 -5.60 -3.04
CA VAL A 204 18.99 -4.54 -3.87
C VAL A 204 19.03 -3.19 -3.12
N TYR A 205 18.66 -3.17 -1.85
CA TYR A 205 18.71 -1.98 -1.00
C TYR A 205 20.12 -1.39 -0.93
N ARG A 206 21.15 -2.21 -0.65
CA ARG A 206 22.53 -1.75 -0.62
C ARG A 206 23.00 -1.21 -1.97
N SER A 207 22.56 -1.81 -3.07
CA SER A 207 22.86 -1.34 -4.43
C SER A 207 22.25 0.04 -4.71
N HIS A 208 21.03 0.29 -4.23
CA HIS A 208 20.37 1.59 -4.37
C HIS A 208 20.97 2.68 -3.47
N LEU A 209 21.63 2.29 -2.38
CA LEU A 209 22.37 3.21 -1.51
C LEU A 209 23.78 3.52 -1.99
N ALA A 210 24.34 2.66 -2.84
CA ALA A 210 25.70 2.84 -3.33
C ALA A 210 25.87 4.19 -4.05
N GLY A 211 26.86 4.98 -3.62
CA GLY A 211 27.17 6.31 -4.15
C GLY A 211 26.21 7.42 -3.68
N ARG A 212 25.21 7.13 -2.84
CA ARG A 212 24.32 8.14 -2.24
C ARG A 212 24.78 8.52 -0.84
N ARG A 213 24.49 9.78 -0.49
CA ARG A 213 24.74 10.34 0.84
C ARG A 213 23.39 10.56 1.53
N LEU A 214 22.88 9.51 2.18
CA LEU A 214 21.58 9.48 2.85
C LEU A 214 21.76 9.32 4.37
N LEU A 215 20.93 9.99 5.14
CA LEU A 215 20.77 9.75 6.56
C LEU A 215 19.55 8.86 6.80
N ILE A 216 19.75 7.74 7.45
CA ILE A 216 18.70 6.75 7.72
C ILE A 216 18.45 6.70 9.22
N LEU A 217 17.24 7.05 9.63
CA LEU A 217 16.80 6.96 11.03
C LEU A 217 15.87 5.76 11.20
N LEU A 218 16.36 4.73 11.87
CA LEU A 218 15.62 3.52 12.22
C LEU A 218 15.15 3.63 13.66
N ASP A 219 13.89 3.99 13.86
CA ASP A 219 13.34 4.24 15.19
C ASP A 219 12.75 2.97 15.80
N ASN A 220 12.81 2.85 17.13
CA ASN A 220 12.14 1.83 17.91
C ASN A 220 12.53 0.38 17.53
N ALA A 221 13.83 0.10 17.39
CA ALA A 221 14.35 -1.24 17.12
C ALA A 221 14.26 -2.14 18.37
N ASN A 222 13.93 -3.42 18.17
CA ASN A 222 13.82 -4.41 19.24
C ASN A 222 15.11 -5.22 19.43
N ARG A 223 15.75 -5.63 18.32
CA ARG A 223 16.91 -6.52 18.31
C ARG A 223 17.84 -6.23 17.13
N ALA A 224 19.11 -6.57 17.26
CA ALA A 224 20.11 -6.37 16.23
C ALA A 224 19.75 -7.05 14.90
N GLY A 225 19.18 -8.27 14.95
CA GLY A 225 18.74 -8.99 13.76
C GLY A 225 17.67 -8.28 12.93
N GLN A 226 16.94 -7.32 13.54
CA GLN A 226 16.00 -6.46 12.83
C GLN A 226 16.72 -5.36 12.03
N VAL A 227 17.87 -4.89 12.53
CA VAL A 227 18.63 -3.75 12.00
C VAL A 227 19.66 -4.17 10.96
N ILE A 228 20.37 -5.28 11.19
CA ILE A 228 21.52 -5.71 10.36
C ILE A 228 21.20 -5.73 8.86
N PRO A 229 20.06 -6.29 8.40
CA PRO A 229 19.72 -6.32 6.97
C PRO A 229 19.47 -4.93 6.37
N LEU A 230 19.19 -3.92 7.20
CA LEU A 230 18.85 -2.55 6.80
C LEU A 230 20.08 -1.62 6.74
N LEU A 231 21.27 -2.14 7.03
CA LEU A 231 22.48 -1.33 7.03
C LEU A 231 23.01 -1.11 5.62
N PRO A 232 23.48 0.12 5.31
CA PRO A 232 24.19 0.42 4.08
C PRO A 232 25.45 -0.42 3.95
N GLY A 233 25.82 -0.76 2.73
CA GLY A 233 27.05 -1.53 2.45
C GLY A 233 28.24 -0.68 2.01
N ALA A 234 28.04 0.63 1.82
CA ALA A 234 29.06 1.53 1.29
C ALA A 234 29.10 2.85 2.10
N PRO A 235 30.25 3.54 2.15
CA PRO A 235 30.41 4.83 2.82
C PRO A 235 29.58 5.92 2.13
N GLY A 236 29.34 7.02 2.85
CA GLY A 236 28.58 8.18 2.37
C GLY A 236 27.23 8.31 3.05
N SER A 237 26.53 7.22 3.32
CA SER A 237 25.31 7.23 4.12
C SER A 237 25.59 6.98 5.60
N ALA A 238 24.71 7.48 6.48
CA ALA A 238 24.81 7.28 7.92
C ALA A 238 23.50 6.70 8.49
N VAL A 239 23.60 6.00 9.62
CA VAL A 239 22.46 5.36 10.27
C VAL A 239 22.37 5.78 11.73
N ILE A 240 21.17 6.19 12.16
CA ILE A 240 20.81 6.29 13.57
C ILE A 240 19.78 5.21 13.87
N VAL A 241 19.99 4.49 14.97
CA VAL A 241 19.02 3.52 15.47
C VAL A 241 18.59 3.92 16.85
N THR A 242 17.30 3.89 17.16
CA THR A 242 16.83 4.02 18.54
C THR A 242 16.30 2.69 19.06
N SER A 243 16.56 2.38 20.32
CA SER A 243 16.05 1.15 20.95
C SER A 243 15.84 1.34 22.44
N ARG A 244 14.95 0.54 23.06
CA ARG A 244 14.81 0.49 24.53
C ARG A 244 15.92 -0.32 25.18
N ARG A 245 16.54 -1.25 24.45
CA ARG A 245 17.64 -2.10 24.93
C ARG A 245 18.94 -1.72 24.25
N ALA A 246 20.06 -1.93 24.94
CA ALA A 246 21.37 -1.83 24.34
C ALA A 246 21.50 -2.89 23.23
N LEU A 247 21.76 -2.44 22.00
CA LEU A 247 21.97 -3.31 20.85
C LEU A 247 23.47 -3.67 20.73
N THR A 248 24.02 -4.30 21.76
CA THR A 248 25.46 -4.60 21.91
C THR A 248 26.02 -5.53 20.83
N THR A 249 25.15 -6.27 20.15
CA THR A 249 25.54 -7.16 19.05
C THR A 249 25.60 -6.47 17.69
N LEU A 250 25.33 -5.16 17.60
CA LEU A 250 25.52 -4.38 16.39
C LEU A 250 27.00 -3.94 16.26
N PRO A 251 27.75 -4.51 15.31
CA PRO A 251 29.15 -4.14 15.13
C PRO A 251 29.26 -2.73 14.50
N GLY A 252 30.24 -1.95 14.96
CA GLY A 252 30.52 -0.63 14.38
C GLY A 252 29.61 0.51 14.82
N PHE A 253 28.61 0.26 15.68
CA PHE A 253 27.72 1.30 16.18
C PHE A 253 28.34 2.05 17.38
N ARG A 254 28.33 3.38 17.29
CA ARG A 254 28.59 4.23 18.48
C ARG A 254 27.35 4.18 19.38
N GLN A 255 27.52 3.64 20.57
CA GLN A 255 26.42 3.56 21.54
C GLN A 255 26.29 4.89 22.32
N VAL A 256 25.03 5.40 22.37
CA VAL A 256 24.63 6.59 23.12
C VAL A 256 23.50 6.17 24.05
N SER A 257 23.83 5.96 25.31
CA SER A 257 22.84 5.58 26.32
C SER A 257 22.23 6.83 26.97
N LEU A 258 20.90 6.93 26.97
CA LEU A 258 20.17 8.03 27.57
C LEU A 258 19.66 7.67 28.96
N SER A 259 20.07 8.47 29.94
CA SER A 259 19.47 8.51 31.28
C SER A 259 18.33 9.55 31.31
N PRO A 260 17.47 9.62 32.33
CA PRO A 260 16.58 10.74 32.54
C PRO A 260 17.30 12.09 32.45
N LEU A 261 16.58 13.19 32.23
CA LEU A 261 17.16 14.53 32.22
C LEU A 261 17.78 14.88 33.58
N SER A 262 18.70 15.85 33.60
CA SER A 262 19.10 16.47 34.85
C SER A 262 17.95 17.27 35.47
N ASP A 263 18.04 17.61 36.74
CA ASP A 263 17.05 18.49 37.38
C ASP A 263 16.98 19.83 36.66
N ALA A 264 18.12 20.39 36.27
CA ALA A 264 18.21 21.66 35.57
C ALA A 264 17.53 21.58 34.18
N ASP A 265 17.85 20.55 33.39
CA ASP A 265 17.24 20.36 32.06
C ASP A 265 15.74 20.09 32.16
N SER A 266 15.28 19.36 33.19
CA SER A 266 13.85 19.08 33.41
C SER A 266 13.09 20.35 33.77
N VAL A 267 13.66 21.21 34.62
CA VAL A 267 13.08 22.52 34.96
C VAL A 267 13.12 23.45 33.76
N GLU A 268 14.20 23.44 32.96
CA GLU A 268 14.28 24.23 31.73
C GLU A 268 13.21 23.79 30.72
N LEU A 269 13.02 22.48 30.53
CA LEU A 269 11.97 21.95 29.67
C LEU A 269 10.58 22.39 30.16
N LEU A 270 10.32 22.29 31.47
CA LEU A 270 9.10 22.75 32.07
C LEU A 270 8.89 24.26 31.85
N SER A 271 9.97 25.05 31.96
CA SER A 271 9.99 26.51 31.78
C SER A 271 9.59 26.88 30.32
N LYS A 272 10.20 26.21 29.34
CA LYS A 272 9.86 26.45 27.92
C LYS A 272 8.39 26.17 27.60
N ILE A 273 7.74 25.25 28.32
CA ILE A 273 6.37 24.86 28.06
C ILE A 273 5.38 25.65 28.91
N ALA A 274 5.63 25.77 30.21
CA ALA A 274 4.70 26.38 31.16
C ALA A 274 4.91 27.92 31.34
N GLY A 275 6.02 28.44 30.82
CA GLY A 275 6.41 29.84 30.87
C GLY A 275 7.50 30.15 31.91
N ASP A 276 8.56 30.85 31.46
CA ASP A 276 9.76 31.13 32.24
C ASP A 276 9.48 31.90 33.55
N ALA A 277 8.69 32.95 33.47
CA ALA A 277 8.36 33.79 34.63
C ALA A 277 7.66 32.99 35.72
N ARG A 278 6.80 32.06 35.38
CA ARG A 278 6.02 31.25 36.30
C ARG A 278 6.90 30.19 36.97
N VAL A 279 7.75 29.51 36.23
CA VAL A 279 8.67 28.50 36.76
C VAL A 279 9.75 29.17 37.65
N ALA A 280 10.23 30.34 37.27
CA ALA A 280 11.15 31.10 38.09
C ALA A 280 10.54 31.54 39.45
N ALA A 281 9.27 31.93 39.47
CA ALA A 281 8.55 32.32 40.68
C ALA A 281 8.34 31.14 41.66
N GLU A 282 8.18 29.92 41.15
CA GLU A 282 7.87 28.70 41.92
C GLU A 282 8.95 27.63 41.73
N GLY A 283 10.24 28.00 41.78
CA GLY A 283 11.36 27.12 41.45
C GLY A 283 11.48 25.87 42.32
N ALA A 284 10.99 25.90 43.57
CA ALA A 284 10.95 24.71 44.43
C ALA A 284 9.90 23.71 43.92
N ALA A 285 8.71 24.17 43.64
CA ALA A 285 7.60 23.34 43.08
C ALA A 285 7.99 22.77 41.71
N ALA A 286 8.69 23.54 40.87
CA ALA A 286 9.16 23.05 39.57
C ALA A 286 10.19 21.91 39.71
N ARG A 287 11.08 21.96 40.71
CA ARG A 287 11.99 20.84 41.04
C ARG A 287 11.22 19.61 41.52
N SER A 288 10.23 19.82 42.39
CA SER A 288 9.38 18.70 42.83
C SER A 288 8.62 18.03 41.65
N ILE A 289 8.14 18.81 40.66
CA ILE A 289 7.57 18.24 39.46
C ILE A 289 8.63 17.42 38.69
N ALA A 290 9.84 17.93 38.52
CA ALA A 290 10.90 17.17 37.85
C ALA A 290 11.18 15.83 38.56
N GLU A 291 11.20 15.81 39.88
CA GLU A 291 11.36 14.57 40.66
C GLU A 291 10.15 13.62 40.50
N LEU A 292 8.95 14.13 40.68
CA LEU A 292 7.71 13.34 40.62
C LEU A 292 7.44 12.76 39.21
N THR A 293 7.92 13.42 38.17
CA THR A 293 7.88 12.92 36.77
C THR A 293 9.00 11.93 36.43
N GLY A 294 9.89 11.64 37.41
CA GLY A 294 11.06 10.81 37.18
C GLY A 294 12.04 11.43 36.19
N ARG A 295 12.03 12.75 36.04
CA ARG A 295 12.85 13.50 35.05
C ARG A 295 12.74 13.00 33.63
N LEU A 296 11.62 12.36 33.28
CA LEU A 296 11.36 11.88 31.94
C LEU A 296 10.80 13.02 31.07
N PRO A 297 11.44 13.33 29.93
CA PRO A 297 10.98 14.43 29.07
C PRO A 297 9.51 14.36 28.71
N LEU A 298 9.00 13.15 28.41
CA LEU A 298 7.59 12.94 28.11
C LEU A 298 6.69 13.36 29.28
N ALA A 299 7.04 12.93 30.49
CA ALA A 299 6.28 13.24 31.68
C ALA A 299 6.32 14.74 32.01
N VAL A 300 7.50 15.36 31.94
CA VAL A 300 7.69 16.80 32.16
C VAL A 300 6.85 17.59 31.14
N ARG A 301 6.84 17.17 29.86
CA ARG A 301 6.04 17.83 28.81
C ARG A 301 4.56 17.76 29.09
N LEU A 302 4.06 16.60 29.50
CA LEU A 302 2.63 16.43 29.80
C LEU A 302 2.20 17.38 30.95
N ILE A 303 3.01 17.48 32.00
CA ILE A 303 2.73 18.38 33.11
C ILE A 303 2.90 19.83 32.69
N GLY A 304 3.94 20.16 31.95
CA GLY A 304 4.17 21.50 31.39
C GLY A 304 3.02 21.96 30.53
N ALA A 305 2.51 21.14 29.63
CA ALA A 305 1.35 21.44 28.82
C ALA A 305 0.07 21.67 29.66
N ARG A 306 -0.11 20.85 30.70
CA ARG A 306 -1.24 21.03 31.64
C ARG A 306 -1.17 22.35 32.41
N LEU A 307 0.02 22.76 32.83
CA LEU A 307 0.28 24.04 33.46
C LEU A 307 0.10 25.21 32.49
N ALA A 308 0.56 25.08 31.25
CA ALA A 308 0.39 26.08 30.18
C ALA A 308 -1.10 26.33 29.89
N ALA A 309 -1.90 25.27 29.84
CA ALA A 309 -3.35 25.38 29.68
C ALA A 309 -4.06 26.05 30.87
N ARG A 310 -3.39 26.22 32.03
CA ARG A 310 -3.93 26.82 33.24
C ARG A 310 -2.94 27.83 33.82
N PRO A 311 -2.87 29.01 33.26
CA PRO A 311 -1.90 30.04 33.66
C PRO A 311 -2.06 30.49 35.12
N THR A 312 -3.28 30.38 35.68
CA THR A 312 -3.62 30.84 37.07
C THR A 312 -3.33 29.78 38.15
N TRP A 313 -3.05 28.54 37.77
CA TRP A 313 -2.79 27.49 38.75
C TRP A 313 -1.37 27.62 39.33
N PRO A 314 -1.19 27.63 40.69
CA PRO A 314 0.13 27.46 41.25
C PRO A 314 0.78 26.13 40.83
N ILE A 315 2.08 26.12 40.56
CA ILE A 315 2.83 24.88 40.30
C ILE A 315 2.72 23.93 41.49
N GLU A 316 2.73 24.49 42.73
CA GLU A 316 2.57 23.75 43.96
C GLU A 316 1.27 22.94 44.02
N HIS A 317 0.18 23.45 43.45
CA HIS A 317 -1.08 22.70 43.36
C HIS A 317 -0.91 21.41 42.55
N MET A 318 -0.16 21.47 41.46
CA MET A 318 0.14 20.30 40.63
C MET A 318 1.02 19.28 41.37
N VAL A 319 1.98 19.76 42.18
CA VAL A 319 2.81 18.90 43.05
C VAL A 319 1.92 18.08 43.98
N GLY A 320 0.95 18.73 44.64
CA GLY A 320 0.03 18.06 45.56
C GLY A 320 -0.81 16.98 44.86
N GLN A 321 -1.29 17.23 43.64
CA GLN A 321 -2.01 16.23 42.85
C GLN A 321 -1.15 15.02 42.51
N LEU A 322 0.08 15.24 42.06
CA LEU A 322 0.99 14.16 41.68
C LEU A 322 1.40 13.31 42.89
N GLN A 323 1.58 13.91 44.06
CA GLN A 323 1.90 13.18 45.29
C GLN A 323 0.78 12.19 45.68
N ASP A 324 -0.49 12.58 45.60
CA ASP A 324 -1.63 11.70 45.93
C ASP A 324 -1.73 10.53 44.98
N GLU A 325 -1.57 10.74 43.68
CA GLU A 325 -1.60 9.70 42.66
C GLU A 325 -0.39 8.76 42.71
N HIS A 326 0.79 9.28 43.07
CA HIS A 326 2.01 8.50 43.22
C HIS A 326 1.87 7.43 44.30
N ARG A 327 1.21 7.72 45.42
CA ARG A 327 0.95 6.76 46.51
C ARG A 327 0.08 5.59 46.09
N ARG A 328 -0.86 5.81 45.13
CA ARG A 328 -1.72 4.75 44.61
C ARG A 328 -1.00 3.81 43.66
N LEU A 329 0.10 4.23 43.05
CA LEU A 329 0.79 3.48 42.02
C LEU A 329 2.07 2.77 42.53
N ASP A 330 2.45 2.98 43.81
CA ASP A 330 3.60 2.31 44.46
C ASP A 330 3.48 0.76 44.47
N GLU A 331 2.30 0.21 44.25
CA GLU A 331 2.11 -1.24 44.11
C GLU A 331 2.60 -1.81 42.78
N PHE A 332 2.92 -0.98 41.79
CA PHE A 332 3.43 -1.41 40.49
C PHE A 332 4.94 -1.15 40.32
N GLY A 333 5.70 -1.56 41.29
CA GLY A 333 7.16 -1.38 41.39
C GLY A 333 7.92 -1.44 40.08
N THR A 334 8.75 -0.45 39.87
CA THR A 334 9.84 -0.17 38.93
C THR A 334 9.58 1.10 38.14
N GLY A 335 10.43 2.09 38.27
CA GLY A 335 10.71 3.27 37.41
C GLY A 335 9.67 3.95 36.47
N GLU A 336 8.56 3.32 36.21
CA GLU A 336 7.48 3.80 35.33
C GLU A 336 6.35 4.52 36.08
N SER A 337 6.33 4.46 37.41
CA SER A 337 5.24 4.95 38.28
C SER A 337 4.94 6.46 38.09
N GLY A 338 5.95 7.30 37.91
CA GLY A 338 5.76 8.74 37.70
C GLY A 338 5.10 9.10 36.36
N VAL A 339 5.37 8.36 35.32
CA VAL A 339 4.77 8.57 33.99
C VAL A 339 3.30 8.17 34.00
N ARG A 340 2.96 7.09 34.71
CA ARG A 340 1.60 6.59 34.82
C ARG A 340 0.69 7.59 35.54
N ALA A 341 1.13 8.14 36.67
CA ALA A 341 0.42 9.16 37.41
C ALA A 341 0.16 10.41 36.54
N ASN A 342 1.14 10.78 35.73
CA ASN A 342 1.06 11.94 34.85
C ASN A 342 0.04 11.74 33.71
N ILE A 343 0.03 10.56 33.09
CA ILE A 343 -0.97 10.22 32.07
C ILE A 343 -2.36 10.17 32.72
N ALA A 344 -2.48 9.49 33.87
CA ALA A 344 -3.69 9.40 34.66
C ALA A 344 -4.26 10.78 34.97
N GLY A 345 -3.44 11.69 35.51
CA GLY A 345 -3.88 13.04 35.81
C GLY A 345 -4.35 13.84 34.59
N SER A 346 -3.77 13.64 33.43
CA SER A 346 -4.24 14.25 32.18
C SER A 346 -5.60 13.70 31.74
N VAL A 347 -5.79 12.39 31.89
CA VAL A 347 -7.07 11.73 31.54
C VAL A 347 -8.17 12.04 32.57
N GLU A 348 -7.85 12.05 33.85
CA GLU A 348 -8.79 12.42 34.92
C GLU A 348 -9.23 13.88 34.81
N PHE A 349 -8.30 14.75 34.41
CA PHE A 349 -8.66 16.14 34.11
C PHE A 349 -9.71 16.22 33.00
N LEU A 350 -9.52 15.47 31.88
CA LEU A 350 -10.51 15.41 30.82
C LEU A 350 -11.84 14.83 31.32
N ALA A 351 -11.78 13.77 32.10
CA ALA A 351 -13.00 13.10 32.62
C ALA A 351 -13.75 13.94 33.63
N GLY A 352 -13.06 14.81 34.40
CA GLY A 352 -13.63 15.72 35.36
C GLY A 352 -13.99 17.11 34.82
N SER A 353 -13.85 17.33 33.50
CA SER A 353 -14.22 18.60 32.86
C SER A 353 -15.72 18.74 32.71
N ASP A 354 -16.22 19.99 32.73
CA ASP A 354 -17.62 20.32 32.40
C ASP A 354 -17.88 20.32 30.87
N GLU A 355 -16.82 20.21 30.04
CA GLU A 355 -16.93 20.21 28.60
C GLU A 355 -17.17 18.78 28.06
N ASP A 356 -18.28 18.59 27.36
CA ASP A 356 -18.66 17.30 26.75
C ASP A 356 -17.56 16.72 25.85
N LEU A 357 -16.80 17.58 25.15
CA LEU A 357 -15.68 17.15 24.31
C LEU A 357 -14.55 16.52 25.13
N ASP A 358 -14.25 17.08 26.30
CA ASP A 358 -13.21 16.57 27.19
C ASP A 358 -13.58 15.19 27.75
N ILE A 359 -14.83 15.05 28.21
CA ILE A 359 -15.36 13.78 28.73
C ILE A 359 -15.28 12.69 27.63
N ARG A 360 -15.70 13.04 26.43
CA ARG A 360 -15.59 12.13 25.26
C ARG A 360 -14.15 11.80 24.92
N ALA A 361 -13.23 12.74 24.99
CA ALA A 361 -11.83 12.50 24.72
C ALA A 361 -11.19 11.53 25.74
N ALA A 362 -11.55 11.67 27.04
CA ALA A 362 -11.12 10.74 28.07
C ALA A 362 -11.62 9.31 27.82
N ALA A 363 -12.89 9.14 27.49
CA ALA A 363 -13.49 7.84 27.18
C ALA A 363 -12.92 7.25 25.87
N ALA A 364 -12.70 8.09 24.87
CA ALA A 364 -12.15 7.68 23.57
C ALA A 364 -10.74 7.12 23.70
N LEU A 365 -9.90 7.66 24.57
CA LEU A 365 -8.53 7.21 24.77
C LEU A 365 -8.45 5.72 25.09
N GLU A 366 -9.38 5.21 25.91
CA GLU A 366 -9.45 3.79 26.28
C GLU A 366 -9.66 2.90 25.04
N LEU A 367 -10.57 3.31 24.15
CA LEU A 367 -10.85 2.58 22.91
C LEU A 367 -9.71 2.72 21.89
N LEU A 368 -9.13 3.94 21.75
CA LEU A 368 -8.03 4.21 20.84
C LEU A 368 -6.77 3.39 21.16
N GLY A 369 -6.60 2.95 22.41
CA GLY A 369 -5.52 2.08 22.83
C GLY A 369 -5.67 0.63 22.38
N LEU A 370 -6.86 0.16 22.00
CA LEU A 370 -7.15 -1.25 21.72
C LEU A 370 -6.47 -1.81 20.47
N PRO A 371 -6.46 -1.12 19.31
CA PRO A 371 -5.91 -1.68 18.09
C PRO A 371 -4.40 -1.93 18.14
N ASN A 372 -3.96 -3.01 17.48
CA ASN A 372 -2.54 -3.37 17.33
C ASN A 372 -1.89 -2.68 16.10
N GLY A 373 -2.36 -1.49 15.73
CA GLY A 373 -1.81 -0.71 14.63
C GLY A 373 -0.65 0.20 15.05
N SER A 374 0.10 0.69 14.06
CA SER A 374 1.16 1.69 14.27
C SER A 374 0.60 3.09 14.48
N ASP A 375 -0.53 3.37 13.85
CA ASP A 375 -1.25 4.64 13.87
C ASP A 375 -2.75 4.38 13.67
N LEU A 376 -3.54 5.45 13.68
CA LEU A 376 -4.99 5.43 13.48
C LEU A 376 -5.34 6.53 12.49
N THR A 377 -6.17 6.21 11.51
CA THR A 377 -6.80 7.24 10.67
C THR A 377 -8.08 7.76 11.33
N THR A 378 -8.54 8.93 10.91
CA THR A 378 -9.80 9.51 11.40
C THR A 378 -10.97 8.55 11.18
N ILE A 379 -11.03 7.88 10.03
CA ILE A 379 -12.10 6.91 9.75
C ILE A 379 -12.01 5.66 10.65
N THR A 380 -10.81 5.14 10.90
CA THR A 380 -10.61 4.01 11.80
C THR A 380 -11.00 4.38 13.23
N ALA A 381 -10.64 5.58 13.69
CA ALA A 381 -11.05 6.09 14.98
C ALA A 381 -12.58 6.30 15.07
N ALA A 382 -13.20 6.81 14.01
CA ALA A 382 -14.65 6.97 13.95
C ALA A 382 -15.40 5.63 14.11
N GLN A 383 -14.90 4.58 13.44
CA GLN A 383 -15.46 3.23 13.61
C GLN A 383 -15.25 2.70 15.03
N LEU A 384 -14.05 2.86 15.57
CA LEU A 384 -13.70 2.41 16.90
C LEU A 384 -14.59 3.08 17.97
N LEU A 385 -14.81 4.40 17.83
CA LEU A 385 -15.60 5.24 18.74
C LEU A 385 -17.11 5.20 18.48
N ASP A 386 -17.56 4.48 17.48
CA ASP A 386 -18.95 4.43 17.04
C ASP A 386 -19.54 5.82 16.78
N SER A 387 -18.78 6.68 16.07
CA SER A 387 -19.11 8.09 15.83
C SER A 387 -18.94 8.50 14.37
N SER A 388 -19.35 9.73 14.02
CA SER A 388 -19.01 10.30 12.72
C SER A 388 -17.54 10.69 12.64
N GLU A 389 -16.95 10.74 11.42
CA GLU A 389 -15.57 11.16 11.23
C GLU A 389 -15.30 12.55 11.81
N ALA A 390 -16.19 13.51 11.58
CA ALA A 390 -16.04 14.85 12.13
C ALA A 390 -16.11 14.90 13.68
N ALA A 391 -16.84 13.98 14.31
CA ALA A 391 -16.85 13.88 15.76
C ALA A 391 -15.58 13.23 16.30
N ALA A 392 -15.12 12.17 15.63
CA ALA A 392 -13.86 11.50 15.95
C ALA A 392 -12.66 12.46 15.79
N GLU A 393 -12.59 13.22 14.70
CA GLU A 393 -11.52 14.18 14.44
C GLU A 393 -11.42 15.22 15.58
N ARG A 394 -12.54 15.79 16.02
CA ARG A 394 -12.52 16.73 17.14
C ARG A 394 -11.99 16.11 18.44
N VAL A 395 -12.33 14.86 18.70
CA VAL A 395 -11.82 14.11 19.85
C VAL A 395 -10.32 13.83 19.71
N LEU A 396 -9.86 13.43 18.52
CA LEU A 396 -8.46 13.16 18.23
C LEU A 396 -7.63 14.43 18.37
N GLU A 397 -8.06 15.55 17.77
CA GLU A 397 -7.39 16.85 17.89
C GLU A 397 -7.35 17.31 19.35
N ARG A 398 -8.43 17.08 20.14
CA ARG A 398 -8.41 17.39 21.55
C ARG A 398 -7.37 16.60 22.34
N LEU A 399 -7.17 15.33 22.00
CA LEU A 399 -6.12 14.49 22.59
C LEU A 399 -4.71 14.94 22.13
N VAL A 400 -4.58 15.41 20.88
CA VAL A 400 -3.32 16.00 20.38
C VAL A 400 -2.97 17.27 21.15
N ASP A 401 -3.93 18.16 21.38
CA ASP A 401 -3.75 19.38 22.17
C ASP A 401 -3.20 19.11 23.58
N LEU A 402 -3.51 17.93 24.11
CA LEU A 402 -3.06 17.51 25.45
C LEU A 402 -1.84 16.61 25.42
N ASN A 403 -1.19 16.45 24.27
CA ASN A 403 -0.07 15.56 24.05
C ASN A 403 -0.32 14.09 24.45
N LEU A 404 -1.57 13.65 24.45
CA LEU A 404 -1.98 12.26 24.61
C LEU A 404 -1.99 11.50 23.30
N LEU A 405 -1.95 12.23 22.18
CA LEU A 405 -1.91 11.71 20.82
C LEU A 405 -0.94 12.56 19.99
N GLU A 406 -0.26 11.95 19.02
CA GLU A 406 0.55 12.66 18.03
C GLU A 406 -0.17 12.70 16.69
N SER A 407 -0.23 13.86 16.05
CA SER A 407 -0.64 13.98 14.65
C SER A 407 0.58 13.79 13.76
N VAL A 408 0.70 12.63 13.12
CA VAL A 408 1.86 12.28 12.26
C VAL A 408 1.69 12.76 10.83
N ALA A 409 0.45 12.95 10.40
CA ALA A 409 0.05 13.54 9.13
C ALA A 409 -1.43 13.99 9.23
N PRO A 410 -1.93 14.83 8.32
CA PRO A 410 -3.34 15.18 8.29
C PRO A 410 -4.24 13.94 8.30
N GLY A 411 -5.12 13.82 9.30
CA GLY A 411 -6.02 12.70 9.49
C GLY A 411 -5.35 11.37 9.95
N ARG A 412 -4.08 11.42 10.36
CA ARG A 412 -3.33 10.27 10.91
C ARG A 412 -2.76 10.58 12.27
N TYR A 413 -3.02 9.70 13.21
CA TYR A 413 -2.70 9.89 14.62
C TYR A 413 -2.01 8.68 15.21
N ARG A 414 -1.11 8.91 16.17
CA ARG A 414 -0.35 7.85 16.83
C ARG A 414 -0.38 8.02 18.33
N LEU A 415 -0.63 6.91 19.03
CA LEU A 415 -0.44 6.84 20.47
C LEU A 415 1.02 6.48 20.78
N HIS A 416 1.64 7.24 21.66
CA HIS A 416 2.90 6.83 22.25
C HIS A 416 2.71 5.52 23.04
N ASP A 417 3.70 4.62 23.01
CA ASP A 417 3.59 3.28 23.62
C ASP A 417 3.13 3.28 25.07
N LEU A 418 3.62 4.22 25.87
CA LEU A 418 3.24 4.34 27.29
C LEU A 418 1.77 4.76 27.44
N ILE A 419 1.32 5.67 26.61
CA ILE A 419 -0.07 6.13 26.63
C ILE A 419 -0.98 5.01 26.14
N ARG A 420 -0.57 4.25 25.12
CA ARG A 420 -1.31 3.09 24.62
C ARG A 420 -1.43 1.99 25.69
N ALA A 421 -0.32 1.68 26.39
CA ALA A 421 -0.34 0.70 27.47
C ALA A 421 -1.28 1.12 28.59
N TYR A 422 -1.23 2.39 28.99
CA TYR A 422 -2.14 2.96 29.97
C TYR A 422 -3.60 2.92 29.51
N ALA A 423 -3.87 3.31 28.26
CA ALA A 423 -5.20 3.28 27.68
C ALA A 423 -5.80 1.87 27.68
N ARG A 424 -5.01 0.85 27.36
CA ARG A 424 -5.43 -0.56 27.40
C ARG A 424 -5.72 -1.05 28.79
N GLU A 425 -4.90 -0.67 29.75
CA GLU A 425 -5.15 -1.02 31.13
C GLU A 425 -6.47 -0.43 31.61
N ARG A 426 -6.71 0.85 31.36
CA ARG A 426 -8.00 1.49 31.66
C ARG A 426 -9.14 0.80 30.92
N ALA A 427 -8.98 0.49 29.65
CA ALA A 427 -10.00 -0.25 28.89
C ALA A 427 -10.29 -1.62 29.52
N SER A 428 -9.27 -2.31 30.07
CA SER A 428 -9.48 -3.57 30.76
C SER A 428 -10.21 -3.45 32.11
N GLN A 429 -10.07 -2.32 32.75
CA GLN A 429 -10.70 -2.03 34.05
C GLN A 429 -12.14 -1.51 33.88
N HIS A 430 -12.42 -0.69 32.86
CA HIS A 430 -13.68 0.02 32.71
C HIS A 430 -14.61 -0.59 31.67
N LEU A 431 -14.07 -1.28 30.67
CA LEU A 431 -14.85 -1.87 29.58
C LEU A 431 -14.91 -3.39 29.75
N SER A 432 -16.11 -3.96 29.56
CA SER A 432 -16.25 -5.42 29.47
C SER A 432 -15.48 -5.97 28.27
N GLU A 433 -15.12 -7.24 28.31
CA GLU A 433 -14.46 -7.92 27.18
C GLU A 433 -15.29 -7.79 25.90
N GLY A 434 -16.61 -8.00 25.98
CA GLY A 434 -17.52 -7.82 24.85
C GLY A 434 -17.50 -6.40 24.28
N ALA A 435 -17.50 -5.36 25.13
CA ALA A 435 -17.45 -3.97 24.64
C ALA A 435 -16.13 -3.66 23.91
N ARG A 436 -15.02 -4.22 24.36
CA ARG A 436 -13.71 -4.10 23.70
C ARG A 436 -13.69 -4.85 22.37
N GLU A 437 -14.23 -6.07 22.34
CA GLU A 437 -14.37 -6.87 21.13
C GLU A 437 -15.32 -6.19 20.13
N ASP A 438 -16.44 -5.64 20.56
CA ASP A 438 -17.37 -4.90 19.69
C ASP A 438 -16.71 -3.70 19.03
N ALA A 439 -15.87 -2.96 19.76
CA ALA A 439 -15.12 -1.84 19.23
C ALA A 439 -14.13 -2.29 18.14
N LEU A 440 -13.36 -3.32 18.42
CA LEU A 440 -12.44 -3.91 17.45
C LEU A 440 -13.16 -4.55 16.26
N ALA A 441 -14.32 -5.17 16.48
CA ALA A 441 -15.15 -5.72 15.42
C ALA A 441 -15.62 -4.65 14.42
N ARG A 442 -15.92 -3.42 14.88
CA ARG A 442 -16.25 -2.31 13.97
C ARG A 442 -15.08 -1.95 13.05
N VAL A 443 -13.85 -1.96 13.57
CA VAL A 443 -12.63 -1.74 12.76
C VAL A 443 -12.39 -2.88 11.77
N LEU A 444 -12.56 -4.14 12.21
CA LEU A 444 -12.46 -5.30 11.32
C LEU A 444 -13.51 -5.25 10.20
N LYS A 445 -14.74 -4.83 10.51
CA LYS A 445 -15.81 -4.65 9.49
C LYS A 445 -15.47 -3.54 8.50
N LEU A 446 -14.79 -2.46 8.93
CA LEU A 446 -14.28 -1.43 8.02
C LEU A 446 -13.26 -2.04 7.05
N TYR A 447 -12.23 -2.71 7.56
CA TYR A 447 -11.19 -3.30 6.72
C TYR A 447 -11.75 -4.36 5.78
N THR A 448 -12.61 -5.25 6.27
CA THR A 448 -13.28 -6.26 5.47
C THR A 448 -14.16 -5.63 4.39
N GLY A 449 -14.92 -4.58 4.73
CA GLY A 449 -15.77 -3.87 3.80
C GLY A 449 -14.98 -3.18 2.68
N VAL A 450 -13.86 -2.52 3.01
CA VAL A 450 -12.97 -1.94 1.99
C VAL A 450 -12.34 -3.02 1.11
N ALA A 451 -11.93 -4.14 1.71
CA ALA A 451 -11.37 -5.27 0.95
C ALA A 451 -12.41 -5.86 -0.03
N TRP A 452 -13.67 -6.05 0.40
CA TRP A 452 -14.77 -6.46 -0.48
C TRP A 452 -15.06 -5.44 -1.58
N ARG A 453 -15.04 -4.15 -1.25
CA ARG A 453 -15.22 -3.10 -2.27
C ARG A 453 -14.08 -3.10 -3.28
N CYS A 454 -12.84 -3.28 -2.85
CA CYS A 454 -11.69 -3.46 -3.73
C CYS A 454 -11.89 -4.67 -4.65
N GLN A 455 -12.34 -5.81 -4.11
CA GLN A 455 -12.62 -7.00 -4.90
C GLN A 455 -13.76 -6.81 -5.90
N GLU A 456 -14.83 -6.13 -5.52
CA GLU A 456 -15.93 -5.79 -6.42
C GLU A 456 -15.44 -4.93 -7.60
N LEU A 457 -14.56 -3.96 -7.35
CA LEU A 457 -14.01 -3.09 -8.38
C LEU A 457 -12.98 -3.80 -9.28
N THR A 458 -12.20 -4.72 -8.73
CA THR A 458 -11.15 -5.45 -9.49
C THR A 458 -11.67 -6.71 -10.14
N HIS A 459 -12.63 -7.41 -9.50
CA HIS A 459 -13.17 -8.71 -9.93
C HIS A 459 -14.69 -8.74 -9.75
N PRO A 460 -15.46 -7.95 -10.51
CA PRO A 460 -16.91 -7.79 -10.34
C PRO A 460 -17.69 -9.10 -10.52
N ASP A 461 -17.19 -10.03 -11.33
CA ASP A 461 -17.82 -11.33 -11.59
C ASP A 461 -17.42 -12.40 -10.56
N SER A 462 -16.69 -12.04 -9.50
CA SER A 462 -16.22 -12.98 -8.49
C SER A 462 -17.35 -13.54 -7.65
N ARG A 463 -17.50 -14.86 -7.64
CA ARG A 463 -18.48 -15.57 -6.78
C ARG A 463 -18.23 -15.38 -5.28
N ARG A 464 -17.04 -14.96 -4.88
CA ARG A 464 -16.71 -14.61 -3.50
C ARG A 464 -17.54 -13.43 -3.00
N LEU A 465 -17.96 -12.52 -3.90
CA LEU A 465 -18.80 -11.36 -3.56
C LEU A 465 -20.16 -11.77 -2.96
N ALA A 466 -20.64 -12.96 -3.26
CA ALA A 466 -21.86 -13.50 -2.64
C ALA A 466 -21.71 -13.79 -1.13
N MET A 467 -20.47 -13.80 -0.61
CA MET A 467 -20.16 -13.98 0.80
C MET A 467 -19.86 -12.67 1.51
N ALA A 468 -19.80 -11.56 0.77
CA ALA A 468 -19.60 -10.24 1.35
C ALA A 468 -20.77 -9.89 2.29
N GLY A 469 -20.46 -9.67 3.55
CA GLY A 469 -21.41 -9.16 4.52
C GLY A 469 -21.83 -7.73 4.16
N LYS A 470 -23.00 -7.29 4.63
CA LYS A 470 -23.37 -5.87 4.51
C LYS A 470 -22.47 -5.06 5.41
N PRO A 471 -21.79 -4.01 4.89
CA PRO A 471 -21.03 -3.11 5.74
C PRO A 471 -21.97 -2.47 6.75
N SER A 472 -21.58 -2.43 8.03
CA SER A 472 -22.40 -1.89 9.10
C SER A 472 -22.51 -0.35 9.06
N ARG A 473 -21.58 0.32 8.36
CA ARG A 473 -21.50 1.79 8.18
C ARG A 473 -20.96 2.13 6.80
N SER A 474 -21.07 3.41 6.42
CA SER A 474 -20.50 3.92 5.19
C SER A 474 -18.99 3.66 5.14
N LEU A 475 -18.55 3.08 4.04
CA LEU A 475 -17.13 2.96 3.70
C LEU A 475 -16.58 4.32 3.24
N PRO A 476 -15.24 4.51 3.24
CA PRO A 476 -14.65 5.66 2.57
C PRO A 476 -15.07 5.70 1.09
N ALA A 477 -15.02 6.88 0.48
CA ALA A 477 -15.36 7.02 -0.93
C ALA A 477 -14.31 6.29 -1.79
N LEU A 478 -14.69 5.15 -2.36
CA LEU A 478 -13.86 4.27 -3.17
C LEU A 478 -14.52 4.09 -4.55
N PRO A 479 -14.53 5.13 -5.40
CA PRO A 479 -15.18 5.06 -6.72
C PRO A 479 -14.43 4.17 -7.71
N GLU A 480 -13.11 4.00 -7.55
CA GLU A 480 -12.23 3.31 -8.47
C GLU A 480 -11.32 2.29 -7.77
N ALA A 481 -10.92 1.26 -8.50
CA ALA A 481 -10.03 0.20 -7.99
C ALA A 481 -8.68 0.74 -7.51
N SER A 482 -8.09 1.70 -8.22
CA SER A 482 -6.82 2.37 -7.88
C SER A 482 -6.86 3.03 -6.51
N ILE A 483 -7.97 3.68 -6.18
CA ILE A 483 -8.18 4.35 -4.89
C ILE A 483 -8.34 3.32 -3.77
N ALA A 484 -9.09 2.24 -4.01
CA ALA A 484 -9.28 1.17 -3.03
C ALA A 484 -7.97 0.42 -2.74
N LEU A 485 -7.18 0.12 -3.78
CA LEU A 485 -5.86 -0.51 -3.65
C LEU A 485 -4.89 0.37 -2.86
N THR A 486 -4.81 1.66 -3.19
CA THR A 486 -3.97 2.63 -2.47
C THR A 486 -4.38 2.76 -1.00
N TRP A 487 -5.68 2.76 -0.72
CA TRP A 487 -6.17 2.80 0.66
C TRP A 487 -5.73 1.57 1.45
N LEU A 488 -5.88 0.37 0.88
CA LEU A 488 -5.44 -0.88 1.51
C LEU A 488 -3.92 -0.93 1.71
N ASP A 489 -3.13 -0.40 0.77
CA ASP A 489 -1.68 -0.28 0.93
C ASP A 489 -1.30 0.66 2.08
N ASN A 490 -1.95 1.80 2.20
CA ASN A 490 -1.72 2.76 3.26
C ASN A 490 -2.09 2.20 4.65
N GLU A 491 -3.15 1.39 4.72
CA GLU A 491 -3.63 0.77 5.97
C GLU A 491 -3.08 -0.65 6.20
N ARG A 492 -2.28 -1.18 5.30
CA ARG A 492 -1.80 -2.56 5.33
C ARG A 492 -1.25 -3.00 6.69
N SER A 493 -0.44 -2.17 7.29
CA SER A 493 0.16 -2.44 8.60
C SER A 493 -0.89 -2.56 9.71
N ASN A 494 -1.86 -1.66 9.72
CA ASN A 494 -2.93 -1.63 10.69
C ASN A 494 -3.89 -2.81 10.45
N LEU A 495 -4.19 -3.11 9.19
CA LEU A 495 -5.01 -4.24 8.77
C LEU A 495 -4.40 -5.58 9.21
N LEU A 496 -3.11 -5.81 8.96
CA LEU A 496 -2.41 -7.02 9.41
C LEU A 496 -2.36 -7.10 10.94
N GLY A 497 -2.14 -5.96 11.61
CA GLY A 497 -2.22 -5.88 13.08
C GLY A 497 -3.59 -6.29 13.62
N ALA A 498 -4.66 -5.80 12.99
CA ALA A 498 -6.04 -6.16 13.35
C ALA A 498 -6.35 -7.64 13.05
N PHE A 499 -5.89 -8.18 11.91
CA PHE A 499 -6.02 -9.59 11.57
C PHE A 499 -5.38 -10.52 12.61
N HIS A 500 -4.14 -10.25 12.98
CA HIS A 500 -3.44 -11.04 13.99
C HIS A 500 -4.03 -10.87 15.41
N GLN A 501 -4.59 -9.70 15.70
CA GLN A 501 -5.30 -9.46 16.95
C GLN A 501 -6.59 -10.27 16.99
N ALA A 502 -7.38 -10.24 15.91
CA ALA A 502 -8.63 -11.01 15.80
C ALA A 502 -8.42 -12.53 15.95
N ARG A 503 -7.33 -13.05 15.39
CA ARG A 503 -6.97 -14.47 15.56
C ARG A 503 -6.82 -14.89 17.03
N ARG A 504 -6.34 -13.97 17.89
CA ARG A 504 -6.07 -14.25 19.32
C ARG A 504 -7.26 -14.01 20.23
N SER A 505 -8.27 -13.25 19.78
CA SER A 505 -9.45 -12.87 20.56
C SER A 505 -10.62 -13.77 20.21
N PRO A 506 -11.14 -14.60 21.14
CA PRO A 506 -12.19 -15.58 20.84
C PRO A 506 -13.41 -14.99 20.14
N GLY A 507 -13.93 -13.84 20.59
CA GLY A 507 -15.09 -13.19 20.00
C GLY A 507 -14.85 -12.55 18.63
N LEU A 508 -13.58 -12.40 18.20
CA LEU A 508 -13.21 -11.80 16.92
C LEU A 508 -12.75 -12.81 15.87
N ARG A 509 -12.52 -14.07 16.27
CA ARG A 509 -11.96 -15.08 15.35
C ARG A 509 -12.79 -15.28 14.09
N GLY A 510 -14.12 -15.06 14.17
CA GLY A 510 -15.03 -15.20 13.03
C GLY A 510 -14.72 -14.21 11.87
N TYR A 511 -14.08 -13.07 12.14
CA TYR A 511 -13.69 -12.10 11.11
C TYR A 511 -12.42 -12.50 10.34
N VAL A 512 -11.60 -13.39 10.88
CA VAL A 512 -10.32 -13.79 10.28
C VAL A 512 -10.49 -14.44 8.90
N PRO A 513 -11.33 -15.45 8.70
CA PRO A 513 -11.55 -16.07 7.41
C PRO A 513 -12.21 -15.14 6.39
N GLU A 514 -13.14 -14.30 6.85
CA GLU A 514 -13.83 -13.37 5.99
C GLU A 514 -12.89 -12.28 5.46
N LEU A 515 -12.05 -11.71 6.33
CA LEU A 515 -11.06 -10.71 5.93
C LEU A 515 -10.01 -11.31 4.99
N ALA A 516 -9.53 -12.54 5.27
CA ALA A 516 -8.62 -13.25 4.37
C ALA A 516 -9.20 -13.36 2.96
N LEU A 517 -10.43 -13.88 2.86
CA LEU A 517 -11.11 -14.06 1.57
C LEU A 517 -11.39 -12.73 0.85
N ALA A 518 -11.75 -11.68 1.60
CA ALA A 518 -12.02 -10.37 1.05
C ALA A 518 -10.77 -9.71 0.42
N LEU A 519 -9.58 -10.01 0.94
CA LEU A 519 -8.30 -9.47 0.45
C LEU A 519 -7.83 -10.11 -0.87
N PHE A 520 -8.51 -11.10 -1.40
CA PHE A 520 -8.15 -11.78 -2.65
C PHE A 520 -7.85 -10.81 -3.79
N GLY A 521 -8.78 -9.89 -4.10
CA GLY A 521 -8.59 -8.92 -5.18
C GLY A 521 -7.38 -8.00 -4.97
N TYR A 522 -7.12 -7.60 -3.74
CA TYR A 522 -5.95 -6.81 -3.37
C TYR A 522 -4.64 -7.57 -3.59
N PHE A 523 -4.56 -8.83 -3.18
CA PHE A 523 -3.36 -9.64 -3.32
C PHE A 523 -3.06 -9.98 -4.79
N ILE A 524 -4.07 -10.34 -5.56
CA ILE A 524 -3.93 -10.70 -6.99
C ILE A 524 -3.42 -9.49 -7.80
N VAL A 525 -4.04 -8.31 -7.63
CA VAL A 525 -3.65 -7.13 -8.41
C VAL A 525 -2.24 -6.65 -8.04
N ASN A 526 -1.86 -6.75 -6.76
CA ASN A 526 -0.55 -6.32 -6.29
C ASN A 526 0.51 -7.44 -6.30
N LEU A 527 0.18 -8.64 -6.82
CA LEU A 527 1.09 -9.81 -6.92
C LEU A 527 1.74 -10.18 -5.57
N ARG A 528 0.98 -10.07 -4.46
CA ARG A 528 1.48 -10.30 -3.09
C ARG A 528 1.32 -11.76 -2.66
N TRP A 529 1.92 -12.67 -3.41
CA TRP A 529 1.70 -14.11 -3.27
C TRP A 529 2.08 -14.69 -1.90
N SER A 530 3.18 -14.24 -1.32
CA SER A 530 3.63 -14.71 0.00
C SER A 530 2.69 -14.27 1.12
N GLU A 531 2.19 -13.03 1.06
CA GLU A 531 1.23 -12.53 2.03
C GLU A 531 -0.12 -13.23 1.89
N MET A 532 -0.60 -13.38 0.65
CA MET A 532 -1.81 -14.12 0.35
C MET A 532 -1.75 -15.51 0.97
N ARG A 533 -0.68 -16.26 0.71
CA ARG A 533 -0.49 -17.60 1.28
C ARG A 533 -0.53 -17.59 2.82
N ALA A 534 0.18 -16.66 3.45
CA ALA A 534 0.25 -16.58 4.91
C ALA A 534 -1.10 -16.24 5.55
N ILE A 535 -1.85 -15.33 4.94
CA ILE A 535 -3.17 -14.88 5.42
C ILE A 535 -4.23 -15.97 5.16
N ASP A 536 -4.24 -16.54 3.94
CA ASP A 536 -5.22 -17.57 3.57
C ASP A 536 -5.02 -18.86 4.35
N GLN A 537 -3.77 -19.24 4.64
CA GLN A 537 -3.51 -20.41 5.47
C GLN A 537 -4.10 -20.24 6.88
N VAL A 538 -3.87 -19.10 7.52
CA VAL A 538 -4.44 -18.79 8.84
C VAL A 538 -5.96 -18.70 8.76
N GLY A 539 -6.49 -18.03 7.73
CA GLY A 539 -7.92 -17.91 7.49
C GLY A 539 -8.60 -19.27 7.34
N ARG A 540 -8.00 -20.17 6.56
CA ARG A 540 -8.49 -21.54 6.35
C ARG A 540 -8.48 -22.35 7.64
N GLU A 541 -7.40 -22.30 8.41
CA GLU A 541 -7.29 -23.00 9.70
C GLU A 541 -8.40 -22.55 10.64
N VAL A 542 -8.58 -21.26 10.81
CA VAL A 542 -9.62 -20.68 11.67
C VAL A 542 -11.02 -21.00 11.14
N ALA A 543 -11.23 -20.96 9.82
CA ALA A 543 -12.51 -21.33 9.21
C ALA A 543 -12.88 -22.80 9.50
N ALA A 544 -11.91 -23.71 9.40
CA ALA A 544 -12.11 -25.12 9.69
C ALA A 544 -12.45 -25.35 11.18
N GLU A 545 -11.74 -24.67 12.10
CA GLU A 545 -12.00 -24.75 13.55
C GLU A 545 -13.39 -24.23 13.92
N LEU A 546 -13.87 -23.19 13.24
CA LEU A 546 -15.18 -22.57 13.49
C LEU A 546 -16.34 -23.23 12.72
N GLY A 547 -16.07 -24.24 11.89
CA GLY A 547 -17.07 -24.87 11.05
C GLY A 547 -17.56 -24.02 9.88
N TYR A 548 -16.80 -23.01 9.45
CA TYR A 548 -17.13 -22.15 8.30
C TYR A 548 -16.70 -22.80 6.99
N HIS A 549 -17.31 -23.95 6.70
CA HIS A 549 -16.90 -24.86 5.62
C HIS A 549 -16.79 -24.20 4.26
N ARG A 550 -17.70 -23.26 3.92
CA ARG A 550 -17.66 -22.54 2.63
C ARG A 550 -16.44 -21.61 2.55
N LEU A 551 -16.12 -20.87 3.62
CA LEU A 551 -14.92 -20.02 3.69
C LEU A 551 -13.66 -20.87 3.61
N ALA A 552 -13.60 -21.99 4.34
CA ALA A 552 -12.48 -22.91 4.30
C ALA A 552 -12.24 -23.44 2.88
N ALA A 553 -13.31 -23.81 2.16
CA ALA A 553 -13.21 -24.29 0.79
C ALA A 553 -12.67 -23.23 -0.19
N TRP A 554 -13.13 -21.99 -0.08
CA TRP A 554 -12.61 -20.89 -0.89
C TRP A 554 -11.16 -20.55 -0.57
N LEU A 555 -10.77 -20.50 0.70
CA LEU A 555 -9.39 -20.21 1.11
C LEU A 555 -8.44 -21.35 0.70
N GLU A 556 -8.90 -22.61 0.72
CA GLU A 556 -8.16 -23.76 0.17
C GLU A 556 -7.97 -23.62 -1.35
N HIS A 557 -8.98 -23.12 -2.08
CA HIS A 557 -8.87 -22.81 -3.50
C HIS A 557 -7.84 -21.71 -3.75
N ASP A 558 -7.84 -20.67 -2.92
CA ASP A 558 -6.98 -19.51 -3.10
C ASP A 558 -5.50 -19.82 -2.80
N LEU A 559 -5.23 -20.75 -1.89
CA LEU A 559 -3.88 -21.27 -1.63
C LEU A 559 -3.22 -21.95 -2.84
N ALA A 560 -4.02 -22.44 -3.79
CA ALA A 560 -3.52 -23.04 -5.03
C ALA A 560 -2.93 -21.99 -6.00
N ILE A 561 -3.41 -20.76 -5.97
CA ILE A 561 -3.08 -19.74 -6.99
C ILE A 561 -1.60 -19.32 -6.93
N PRO A 562 -1.02 -18.99 -5.75
CA PRO A 562 0.42 -18.73 -5.66
C PRO A 562 1.30 -19.89 -6.15
N ASP A 563 0.80 -21.13 -6.12
CA ASP A 563 1.54 -22.29 -6.64
C ASP A 563 1.50 -22.35 -8.17
N VAL A 564 0.35 -22.04 -8.78
CA VAL A 564 0.24 -21.92 -10.25
C VAL A 564 1.21 -20.87 -10.76
N GLU A 565 1.24 -19.70 -10.12
CA GLU A 565 2.08 -18.58 -10.53
C GLU A 565 3.59 -18.87 -10.40
N ARG A 566 3.97 -19.80 -9.51
CA ARG A 566 5.35 -20.29 -9.41
C ARG A 566 5.67 -21.48 -10.30
N GLY A 567 4.67 -22.04 -10.99
CA GLY A 567 4.84 -23.26 -11.77
C GLY A 567 4.80 -24.55 -10.93
N ASP A 568 4.47 -24.47 -9.64
CA ASP A 568 4.33 -25.61 -8.72
C ASP A 568 2.99 -26.33 -8.93
N LEU A 569 2.78 -26.90 -10.11
CA LEU A 569 1.47 -27.39 -10.56
C LEU A 569 0.94 -28.58 -9.74
N GLY A 570 1.83 -29.45 -9.19
CA GLY A 570 1.44 -30.57 -8.36
C GLY A 570 0.78 -30.15 -7.04
N PRO A 571 1.42 -29.32 -6.21
CA PRO A 571 0.82 -28.74 -5.02
C PRO A 571 -0.47 -27.97 -5.32
N SER A 572 -0.50 -27.17 -6.40
CA SER A 572 -1.69 -26.44 -6.83
C SER A 572 -2.88 -27.37 -7.12
N GLN A 573 -2.66 -28.45 -7.89
CA GLN A 573 -3.69 -29.46 -8.15
C GLN A 573 -4.22 -30.06 -6.84
N ALA A 574 -3.33 -30.37 -5.89
CA ALA A 574 -3.73 -30.93 -4.59
C ALA A 574 -4.62 -29.96 -3.79
N HIS A 575 -4.33 -28.68 -3.79
CA HIS A 575 -5.18 -27.66 -3.17
C HIS A 575 -6.55 -27.56 -3.85
N PHE A 576 -6.61 -27.52 -5.19
CA PHE A 576 -7.89 -27.47 -5.89
C PHE A 576 -8.74 -28.74 -5.66
N LEU A 577 -8.15 -29.93 -5.59
CA LEU A 577 -8.85 -31.17 -5.29
C LEU A 577 -9.43 -31.16 -3.85
N ARG A 578 -8.64 -30.73 -2.87
CA ARG A 578 -9.14 -30.59 -1.49
C ARG A 578 -10.26 -29.56 -1.41
N SER A 579 -10.14 -28.42 -2.10
CA SER A 579 -11.20 -27.43 -2.17
C SER A 579 -12.48 -28.03 -2.79
N LEU A 580 -12.34 -28.83 -3.85
CA LEU A 580 -13.46 -29.52 -4.51
C LEU A 580 -14.17 -30.48 -3.54
N GLU A 581 -13.40 -31.25 -2.76
CA GLU A 581 -13.94 -32.14 -1.74
C GLU A 581 -14.74 -31.37 -0.66
N LEU A 582 -14.21 -30.25 -0.21
CA LEU A 582 -14.89 -29.37 0.74
C LEU A 582 -16.21 -28.81 0.17
N PHE A 583 -16.22 -28.35 -1.09
CA PHE A 583 -17.45 -27.88 -1.75
C PHE A 583 -18.45 -29.01 -2.01
N GLN A 584 -17.99 -30.24 -2.26
CA GLN A 584 -18.85 -31.42 -2.38
C GLN A 584 -19.52 -31.74 -1.05
N ALA A 585 -18.76 -31.70 0.04
CA ALA A 585 -19.28 -32.00 1.40
C ALA A 585 -20.43 -31.05 1.80
N ILE A 586 -20.41 -29.80 1.34
CA ILE A 586 -21.46 -28.80 1.61
C ILE A 586 -22.48 -28.66 0.45
N SER A 587 -22.37 -29.50 -0.57
CA SER A 587 -23.24 -29.46 -1.77
C SER A 587 -23.25 -28.09 -2.49
N ASP A 588 -22.15 -27.32 -2.43
CA ASP A 588 -21.99 -26.05 -3.15
C ASP A 588 -21.58 -26.29 -4.59
N LEU A 589 -22.56 -26.39 -5.48
CA LEU A 589 -22.33 -26.67 -6.90
C LEU A 589 -21.50 -25.58 -7.59
N ALA A 590 -21.64 -24.31 -7.15
CA ALA A 590 -20.92 -23.19 -7.74
C ALA A 590 -19.41 -23.25 -7.39
N GLY A 591 -19.09 -23.56 -6.14
CA GLY A 591 -17.71 -23.82 -5.71
C GLY A 591 -17.09 -25.02 -6.44
N GLN A 592 -17.87 -26.12 -6.60
CA GLN A 592 -17.44 -27.29 -7.35
C GLN A 592 -17.13 -26.94 -8.82
N ALA A 593 -18.01 -26.20 -9.49
CA ALA A 593 -17.80 -25.76 -10.87
C ALA A 593 -16.52 -24.92 -11.00
N ARG A 594 -16.27 -24.01 -10.05
CA ARG A 594 -15.06 -23.21 -10.02
C ARG A 594 -13.81 -24.06 -9.88
N CYS A 595 -13.79 -25.01 -8.95
CA CYS A 595 -12.67 -25.93 -8.77
C CYS A 595 -12.43 -26.77 -10.03
N CYS A 596 -13.49 -27.28 -10.67
CA CYS A 596 -13.37 -28.02 -11.92
C CYS A 596 -12.73 -27.17 -13.03
N THR A 597 -13.12 -25.89 -13.14
CA THR A 597 -12.50 -24.95 -14.11
C THR A 597 -11.01 -24.74 -13.81
N SER A 598 -10.65 -24.58 -12.52
CA SER A 598 -9.25 -24.41 -12.11
C SER A 598 -8.42 -25.67 -12.32
N LEU A 599 -9.01 -26.87 -12.05
CA LEU A 599 -8.39 -28.16 -12.33
C LEU A 599 -8.17 -28.37 -13.83
N SER A 600 -9.16 -28.01 -14.67
CA SER A 600 -9.03 -28.02 -16.12
C SER A 600 -7.83 -27.20 -16.58
N HIS A 601 -7.65 -26.00 -16.02
CA HIS A 601 -6.51 -25.15 -16.38
C HIS A 601 -5.17 -25.72 -15.89
N VAL A 602 -5.09 -26.21 -14.65
CA VAL A 602 -3.81 -26.76 -14.13
C VAL A 602 -3.42 -28.05 -14.86
N THR A 603 -4.39 -28.92 -15.17
CA THR A 603 -4.11 -30.16 -15.93
C THR A 603 -3.74 -29.85 -17.39
N GLU A 604 -4.30 -28.78 -17.97
CA GLU A 604 -3.84 -28.24 -19.25
C GLU A 604 -2.35 -27.80 -19.18
N LEU A 605 -1.97 -27.01 -18.15
CA LEU A 605 -0.58 -26.60 -17.93
C LEU A 605 0.36 -27.78 -17.72
N MET A 606 -0.12 -28.87 -17.10
CA MET A 606 0.63 -30.12 -16.97
C MET A 606 0.73 -30.94 -18.29
N GLY A 607 0.10 -30.48 -19.38
CA GLY A 607 0.07 -31.18 -20.68
C GLY A 607 -0.93 -32.35 -20.74
N ARG A 608 -1.76 -32.55 -19.71
CA ARG A 608 -2.75 -33.65 -19.63
C ARG A 608 -4.08 -33.23 -20.23
N LEU A 609 -4.13 -33.07 -21.58
CA LEU A 609 -5.24 -32.46 -22.30
C LEU A 609 -6.58 -33.21 -22.14
N ASP A 610 -6.56 -34.57 -22.13
CA ASP A 610 -7.79 -35.34 -21.96
C ASP A 610 -8.41 -35.13 -20.59
N GLU A 611 -7.61 -35.18 -19.54
CA GLU A 611 -8.06 -34.90 -18.17
C GLU A 611 -8.56 -33.45 -18.04
N ALA A 612 -7.90 -32.50 -18.71
CA ALA A 612 -8.32 -31.11 -18.74
C ALA A 612 -9.71 -30.94 -19.36
N VAL A 613 -10.01 -31.65 -20.45
CA VAL A 613 -11.33 -31.69 -21.09
C VAL A 613 -12.38 -32.28 -20.15
N GLU A 614 -12.10 -33.40 -19.50
CA GLU A 614 -13.03 -34.03 -18.52
C GLU A 614 -13.38 -33.06 -17.40
N TRP A 615 -12.40 -32.34 -16.83
CA TRP A 615 -12.66 -31.30 -15.83
C TRP A 615 -13.48 -30.13 -16.39
N GLY A 616 -13.21 -29.71 -17.61
CA GLY A 616 -13.94 -28.64 -18.30
C GLY A 616 -15.40 -29.01 -18.54
N GLU A 617 -15.68 -30.19 -19.05
CA GLU A 617 -17.06 -30.69 -19.26
C GLU A 617 -17.81 -30.88 -17.94
N ARG A 618 -17.12 -31.31 -16.88
CA ARG A 618 -17.70 -31.38 -15.53
C ARG A 618 -18.05 -30.00 -14.99
N ALA A 619 -17.18 -28.99 -15.22
CA ALA A 619 -17.45 -27.60 -14.85
C ALA A 619 -18.68 -27.07 -15.60
N LEU A 620 -18.79 -27.34 -16.91
CA LEU A 620 -19.91 -26.94 -17.74
C LEU A 620 -21.21 -27.60 -17.27
N ALA A 621 -21.22 -28.92 -17.04
CA ALA A 621 -22.38 -29.62 -16.54
C ALA A 621 -22.90 -29.06 -15.22
N LEU A 622 -22.00 -28.70 -14.32
CA LEU A 622 -22.35 -28.06 -13.04
C LEU A 622 -22.91 -26.65 -13.25
N SER A 623 -22.31 -25.84 -14.11
CA SER A 623 -22.76 -24.46 -14.36
C SER A 623 -24.16 -24.41 -15.00
N LEU A 624 -24.43 -25.33 -15.92
CA LEU A 624 -25.77 -25.50 -16.53
C LEU A 624 -26.84 -25.89 -15.49
N ARG A 625 -26.49 -26.78 -14.55
CA ARG A 625 -27.38 -27.17 -13.46
C ARG A 625 -27.71 -26.02 -12.50
N ILE A 626 -26.81 -25.09 -12.33
CA ILE A 626 -26.96 -23.93 -11.45
C ILE A 626 -27.70 -22.80 -12.15
N GLY A 627 -27.67 -22.77 -13.50
CA GLY A 627 -28.14 -21.65 -14.32
C GLY A 627 -27.21 -20.44 -14.20
N ASP A 628 -25.94 -20.64 -13.93
CA ASP A 628 -24.95 -19.60 -13.75
C ASP A 628 -24.25 -19.25 -15.06
N GLN A 629 -24.77 -18.26 -15.77
CA GLN A 629 -24.24 -17.83 -17.06
C GLN A 629 -22.78 -17.34 -17.01
N SER A 630 -22.30 -16.84 -15.86
CA SER A 630 -20.90 -16.42 -15.74
C SER A 630 -19.95 -17.62 -15.73
N VAL A 631 -20.22 -18.63 -14.89
CA VAL A 631 -19.39 -19.85 -14.82
C VAL A 631 -19.56 -20.68 -16.10
N GLU A 632 -20.77 -20.72 -16.66
CA GLU A 632 -21.06 -21.36 -17.94
C GLU A 632 -20.18 -20.79 -19.06
N GLY A 633 -20.14 -19.47 -19.18
CA GLY A 633 -19.29 -18.80 -20.16
C GLY A 633 -17.79 -19.03 -19.94
N ILE A 634 -17.32 -19.12 -18.69
CA ILE A 634 -15.92 -19.47 -18.38
C ILE A 634 -15.63 -20.93 -18.80
N SER A 635 -16.55 -21.85 -18.53
CA SER A 635 -16.40 -23.26 -18.89
C SER A 635 -16.36 -23.45 -20.40
N TYR A 636 -17.22 -22.76 -21.16
CA TYR A 636 -17.15 -22.75 -22.62
C TYR A 636 -15.80 -22.21 -23.12
N MET A 637 -15.30 -21.13 -22.51
CA MET A 637 -14.01 -20.56 -22.88
C MET A 637 -12.86 -21.54 -22.66
N ALA A 638 -12.82 -22.21 -21.50
CA ALA A 638 -11.81 -23.22 -21.20
C ALA A 638 -11.86 -24.39 -22.18
N LEU A 639 -13.06 -24.92 -22.47
CA LEU A 639 -13.23 -26.01 -23.42
C LEU A 639 -12.83 -25.57 -24.84
N GLY A 640 -13.20 -24.37 -25.26
CA GLY A 640 -12.77 -23.83 -26.55
C GLY A 640 -11.27 -23.76 -26.70
N THR A 641 -10.56 -23.32 -25.65
CA THR A 641 -9.11 -23.27 -25.60
C THR A 641 -8.49 -24.69 -25.74
N LEU A 642 -9.05 -25.68 -25.05
CA LEU A 642 -8.59 -27.07 -25.13
C LEU A 642 -8.83 -27.67 -26.52
N HIS A 643 -9.97 -27.38 -27.14
CA HIS A 643 -10.26 -27.81 -28.50
C HIS A 643 -9.30 -27.21 -29.53
N VAL A 644 -8.91 -25.93 -29.38
CA VAL A 644 -7.84 -25.34 -30.21
C VAL A 644 -6.54 -26.15 -30.08
N ARG A 645 -6.14 -26.47 -28.84
CA ARG A 645 -4.91 -27.27 -28.60
C ARG A 645 -4.96 -28.70 -29.14
N ARG A 646 -6.16 -29.25 -29.30
CA ARG A 646 -6.41 -30.55 -29.91
C ARG A 646 -6.57 -30.48 -31.44
N GLY A 647 -6.55 -29.27 -32.02
CA GLY A 647 -6.78 -29.04 -33.45
C GLY A 647 -8.26 -29.18 -33.89
N GLU A 648 -9.17 -29.17 -32.93
CA GLU A 648 -10.62 -29.33 -33.14
C GLU A 648 -11.29 -27.95 -33.34
N HIS A 649 -10.93 -27.24 -34.42
CA HIS A 649 -11.19 -25.80 -34.59
C HIS A 649 -12.68 -25.45 -34.67
N GLU A 650 -13.50 -26.26 -35.32
CA GLU A 650 -14.96 -26.02 -35.38
C GLU A 650 -15.61 -26.10 -33.98
N MET A 651 -15.19 -27.08 -33.19
CA MET A 651 -15.70 -27.20 -31.82
C MET A 651 -15.22 -26.04 -30.95
N ALA A 652 -14.00 -25.58 -31.15
CA ALA A 652 -13.46 -24.43 -30.46
C ALA A 652 -14.28 -23.16 -30.74
N GLU A 653 -14.55 -22.88 -32.02
CA GLU A 653 -15.35 -21.73 -32.45
C GLU A 653 -16.75 -21.75 -31.84
N GLN A 654 -17.45 -22.89 -31.91
CA GLN A 654 -18.77 -23.04 -31.29
C GLN A 654 -18.76 -22.74 -29.78
N ARG A 655 -17.75 -23.23 -29.07
CA ARG A 655 -17.61 -22.97 -27.63
C ARG A 655 -17.31 -21.50 -27.34
N PHE A 656 -16.46 -20.86 -28.11
CA PHE A 656 -16.15 -19.44 -27.98
C PHE A 656 -17.35 -18.56 -28.27
N ASP A 657 -18.12 -18.84 -29.31
CA ASP A 657 -19.34 -18.10 -29.66
C ASP A 657 -20.37 -18.16 -28.54
N LEU A 658 -20.57 -19.33 -27.93
CA LEU A 658 -21.44 -19.47 -26.76
C LEU A 658 -20.94 -18.65 -25.57
N SER A 659 -19.63 -18.66 -25.32
CA SER A 659 -19.04 -17.87 -24.25
C SER A 659 -19.22 -16.36 -24.45
N ILE A 660 -19.00 -15.87 -25.67
CA ILE A 660 -19.14 -14.47 -26.06
C ILE A 660 -20.60 -14.04 -25.96
N ALA A 661 -21.51 -14.82 -26.52
CA ALA A 661 -22.95 -14.52 -26.50
C ALA A 661 -23.51 -14.39 -25.09
N LEU A 662 -23.02 -15.19 -24.14
CA LEU A 662 -23.36 -15.05 -22.71
C LEU A 662 -22.88 -13.72 -22.10
N ALA A 663 -21.68 -13.27 -22.48
CA ALA A 663 -21.14 -11.99 -21.99
C ALA A 663 -21.87 -10.77 -22.60
N GLU A 664 -22.23 -10.86 -23.89
CA GLU A 664 -23.02 -9.85 -24.59
C GLU A 664 -24.42 -9.73 -23.97
N LYS A 665 -25.10 -10.86 -23.77
CA LYS A 665 -26.42 -10.92 -23.13
C LYS A 665 -26.42 -10.32 -21.72
N ALA A 666 -25.31 -10.50 -20.97
CA ALA A 666 -25.14 -9.92 -19.63
C ALA A 666 -24.88 -8.41 -19.66
N GLY A 667 -24.55 -7.81 -20.81
CA GLY A 667 -24.20 -6.39 -20.93
C GLY A 667 -22.91 -5.99 -20.21
N ASN A 668 -22.07 -6.96 -19.85
CA ASN A 668 -20.84 -6.72 -19.10
C ASN A 668 -19.66 -6.54 -20.04
N LEU A 669 -19.38 -5.29 -20.43
CA LEU A 669 -18.32 -4.95 -21.38
C LEU A 669 -16.93 -5.42 -20.92
N ARG A 670 -16.65 -5.38 -19.60
CA ARG A 670 -15.37 -5.87 -19.08
C ARG A 670 -15.23 -7.39 -19.21
N SER A 671 -16.30 -8.13 -18.96
CA SER A 671 -16.34 -9.58 -19.20
C SER A 671 -16.21 -9.89 -20.69
N LEU A 672 -16.90 -9.13 -21.55
CA LEU A 672 -16.85 -9.27 -22.99
C LEU A 672 -15.45 -9.05 -23.57
N SER A 673 -14.78 -7.96 -23.19
CA SER A 673 -13.41 -7.69 -23.63
C SER A 673 -12.45 -8.82 -23.25
N ARG A 674 -12.60 -9.33 -22.00
CA ARG A 674 -11.79 -10.45 -21.52
C ARG A 674 -12.06 -11.74 -22.30
N ARG A 675 -13.34 -12.01 -22.69
CA ARG A 675 -13.64 -13.17 -23.55
C ARG A 675 -12.92 -13.06 -24.88
N TYR A 676 -13.06 -11.95 -25.58
CA TYR A 676 -12.36 -11.72 -26.84
C TYR A 676 -10.82 -11.83 -26.69
N GLN A 677 -10.27 -11.34 -25.60
CA GLN A 677 -8.84 -11.45 -25.33
C GLN A 677 -8.39 -12.93 -25.17
N TYR A 678 -9.13 -13.72 -24.38
CA TYR A 678 -8.81 -15.14 -24.21
C TYR A 678 -9.01 -15.96 -25.49
N VAL A 679 -10.04 -15.67 -26.28
CA VAL A 679 -10.22 -16.27 -27.61
C VAL A 679 -9.02 -15.97 -28.50
N GLY A 680 -8.61 -14.71 -28.54
CA GLY A 680 -7.43 -14.31 -29.30
C GLY A 680 -6.15 -15.01 -28.84
N GLN A 681 -5.93 -15.15 -27.54
CA GLN A 681 -4.81 -15.90 -26.99
C GLN A 681 -4.86 -17.39 -27.34
N ALA A 682 -6.04 -18.01 -27.27
CA ALA A 682 -6.21 -19.41 -27.63
C ALA A 682 -5.88 -19.66 -29.11
N TYR A 683 -6.43 -18.82 -29.99
CA TYR A 683 -6.12 -18.91 -31.42
C TYR A 683 -4.64 -18.65 -31.74
N LEU A 684 -4.02 -17.68 -31.04
CA LEU A 684 -2.59 -17.40 -31.18
C LEU A 684 -1.74 -18.61 -30.82
N ARG A 685 -2.05 -19.29 -29.70
CA ARG A 685 -1.35 -20.54 -29.32
C ARG A 685 -1.59 -21.68 -30.31
N GLY A 686 -2.75 -21.70 -30.97
CA GLY A 686 -3.08 -22.67 -32.00
C GLY A 686 -2.52 -22.34 -33.40
N GLY A 687 -1.81 -21.21 -33.56
CA GLY A 687 -1.29 -20.74 -34.84
C GLY A 687 -2.36 -20.18 -35.79
N LEU A 688 -3.58 -19.93 -35.32
CA LEU A 688 -4.71 -19.41 -36.08
C LEU A 688 -4.71 -17.87 -36.10
N ASN A 689 -3.64 -17.29 -36.66
CA ASN A 689 -3.26 -15.89 -36.51
C ASN A 689 -4.35 -14.88 -36.97
N ALA A 690 -5.07 -15.19 -38.08
CA ALA A 690 -6.14 -14.30 -38.58
C ALA A 690 -7.32 -14.22 -37.59
N LEU A 691 -7.73 -15.37 -37.02
CA LEU A 691 -8.78 -15.40 -36.00
C LEU A 691 -8.33 -14.76 -34.68
N ALA A 692 -7.07 -14.96 -34.33
CA ALA A 692 -6.46 -14.31 -33.16
C ALA A 692 -6.50 -12.78 -33.28
N GLU A 693 -6.08 -12.25 -34.43
CA GLU A 693 -6.10 -10.80 -34.69
C GLU A 693 -7.53 -10.23 -34.59
N GLN A 694 -8.50 -10.87 -35.24
CA GLN A 694 -9.88 -10.44 -35.21
C GLN A 694 -10.44 -10.36 -33.78
N ALA A 695 -10.20 -11.40 -32.97
CA ALA A 695 -10.67 -11.43 -31.59
C ALA A 695 -9.97 -10.38 -30.73
N LEU A 696 -8.64 -10.22 -30.86
CA LEU A 696 -7.87 -9.23 -30.11
C LEU A 696 -8.25 -7.78 -30.46
N LEU A 697 -8.55 -7.50 -31.75
CA LEU A 697 -9.05 -6.18 -32.15
C LEU A 697 -10.40 -5.86 -31.54
N LYS A 698 -11.33 -6.82 -31.52
CA LYS A 698 -12.63 -6.65 -30.85
C LYS A 698 -12.45 -6.41 -29.34
N SER A 699 -11.51 -7.12 -28.70
CA SER A 699 -11.16 -6.86 -27.30
C SER A 699 -10.70 -5.42 -27.11
N LEU A 700 -9.80 -4.94 -27.96
CA LEU A 700 -9.23 -3.59 -27.87
C LEU A 700 -10.30 -2.51 -28.08
N GLU A 701 -11.24 -2.70 -29.02
CA GLU A 701 -12.37 -1.79 -29.23
C GLU A 701 -13.19 -1.61 -27.94
N VAL A 702 -13.57 -2.71 -27.29
CA VAL A 702 -14.33 -2.68 -26.02
C VAL A 702 -13.51 -2.05 -24.89
N LEU A 703 -12.21 -2.28 -24.85
CA LEU A 703 -11.32 -1.71 -23.81
C LEU A 703 -11.12 -0.20 -23.97
N VAL A 704 -11.15 0.29 -25.22
CA VAL A 704 -11.13 1.74 -25.49
C VAL A 704 -12.42 2.41 -25.00
N GLU A 705 -13.57 1.77 -25.18
CA GLU A 705 -14.84 2.24 -24.65
C GLU A 705 -14.83 2.30 -23.11
N LEU A 706 -14.23 1.31 -22.48
CA LEU A 706 -14.10 1.20 -21.02
C LEU A 706 -13.01 2.11 -20.41
N ASP A 707 -12.13 2.73 -21.22
CA ASP A 707 -10.91 3.43 -20.78
C ASP A 707 -9.99 2.55 -19.87
N ASP A 708 -10.01 1.23 -20.09
CA ASP A 708 -9.19 0.27 -19.34
C ASP A 708 -7.82 0.08 -20.01
N GLN A 709 -6.93 1.04 -19.76
CA GLN A 709 -5.61 1.08 -20.37
C GLN A 709 -4.72 -0.11 -19.96
N ASN A 710 -4.88 -0.65 -18.73
CA ASN A 710 -4.08 -1.78 -18.29
C ASN A 710 -4.40 -3.06 -19.07
N ALA A 711 -5.69 -3.36 -19.26
CA ALA A 711 -6.12 -4.48 -20.09
C ALA A 711 -5.80 -4.25 -21.57
N ALA A 712 -5.88 -3.00 -22.04
CA ALA A 712 -5.48 -2.64 -23.41
C ALA A 712 -3.99 -2.92 -23.66
N ALA A 713 -3.10 -2.64 -22.71
CA ALA A 713 -1.68 -2.95 -22.84
C ALA A 713 -1.41 -4.45 -22.97
N GLU A 714 -2.21 -5.29 -22.30
CA GLU A 714 -2.15 -6.74 -22.45
C GLU A 714 -2.60 -7.20 -23.83
N THR A 715 -3.72 -6.68 -24.29
CA THR A 715 -4.23 -6.99 -25.64
C THR A 715 -3.25 -6.54 -26.73
N LEU A 716 -2.61 -5.37 -26.57
CA LEU A 716 -1.55 -4.89 -27.45
C LEU A 716 -0.33 -5.80 -27.48
N GLN A 717 0.05 -6.39 -26.32
CA GLN A 717 1.12 -7.38 -26.26
C GLN A 717 0.78 -8.62 -27.10
N HIS A 718 -0.45 -9.13 -27.00
CA HIS A 718 -0.88 -10.29 -27.77
C HIS A 718 -0.98 -9.97 -29.27
N LEU A 719 -1.47 -8.79 -29.66
CA LEU A 719 -1.43 -8.33 -31.04
C LEU A 719 -0.01 -8.23 -31.58
N ALA A 720 0.92 -7.69 -30.80
CA ALA A 720 2.33 -7.63 -31.18
C ALA A 720 2.91 -9.03 -31.40
N THR A 721 2.58 -9.99 -30.53
CA THR A 721 3.01 -11.39 -30.67
C THR A 721 2.41 -12.04 -31.91
N ASN A 722 1.14 -11.74 -32.20
CA ASN A 722 0.47 -12.23 -33.40
C ASN A 722 1.11 -11.70 -34.69
N HIS A 723 1.34 -10.39 -34.77
CA HIS A 723 2.01 -9.77 -35.92
C HIS A 723 3.43 -10.30 -36.11
N LEU A 724 4.16 -10.56 -35.00
CA LEU A 724 5.47 -11.20 -35.07
C LEU A 724 5.39 -12.61 -35.66
N ALA A 725 4.40 -13.40 -35.28
CA ALA A 725 4.19 -14.76 -35.76
C ALA A 725 3.90 -14.82 -37.29
N VAL A 726 3.23 -13.82 -37.83
CA VAL A 726 2.97 -13.70 -39.28
C VAL A 726 4.05 -12.95 -40.05
N GLY A 727 5.12 -12.47 -39.35
CA GLY A 727 6.26 -11.79 -39.97
C GLY A 727 6.02 -10.29 -40.25
N ASP A 728 4.93 -9.71 -39.80
CA ASP A 728 4.73 -8.27 -39.87
C ASP A 728 5.44 -7.55 -38.71
N HIS A 729 6.75 -7.40 -38.88
CA HIS A 729 7.61 -6.79 -37.86
C HIS A 729 7.30 -5.29 -37.62
N THR A 730 6.66 -4.61 -38.57
CA THR A 730 6.30 -3.20 -38.43
C THR A 730 5.13 -3.05 -37.48
N ALA A 731 4.01 -3.70 -37.78
CA ALA A 731 2.85 -3.69 -36.89
C ALA A 731 3.18 -4.29 -35.51
N ALA A 732 3.99 -5.36 -35.46
CA ALA A 732 4.45 -5.93 -34.19
C ALA A 732 5.17 -4.89 -33.33
N THR A 733 6.08 -4.10 -33.93
CA THR A 733 6.85 -3.06 -33.21
C THR A 733 5.91 -1.95 -32.70
N GLU A 734 5.01 -1.47 -33.54
CA GLU A 734 4.05 -0.40 -33.18
C GLU A 734 3.14 -0.83 -32.01
N ARG A 735 2.57 -2.04 -32.09
CA ARG A 735 1.71 -2.57 -31.01
C ARG A 735 2.50 -2.79 -29.70
N ALA A 736 3.69 -3.34 -29.78
CA ALA A 736 4.51 -3.59 -28.59
C ALA A 736 4.97 -2.27 -27.93
N GLN A 737 5.35 -1.27 -28.72
CA GLN A 737 5.74 0.06 -28.19
C GLN A 737 4.55 0.79 -27.55
N ALA A 738 3.38 0.75 -28.19
CA ALA A 738 2.17 1.33 -27.63
C ALA A 738 1.81 0.67 -26.29
N GLY A 739 1.84 -0.65 -26.21
CA GLY A 739 1.61 -1.39 -24.96
C GLY A 739 2.66 -1.06 -23.89
N LEU A 740 3.94 -0.99 -24.26
CA LEU A 740 5.04 -0.65 -23.35
C LEU A 740 4.88 0.76 -22.76
N GLN A 741 4.49 1.72 -23.58
CA GLN A 741 4.23 3.08 -23.13
C GLN A 741 3.11 3.11 -22.08
N VAL A 742 2.01 2.41 -22.33
CA VAL A 742 0.90 2.29 -21.37
C VAL A 742 1.34 1.60 -20.09
N ALA A 743 2.05 0.48 -20.18
CA ALA A 743 2.54 -0.27 -19.02
C ALA A 743 3.46 0.59 -18.13
N ARG A 744 4.34 1.38 -18.73
CA ARG A 744 5.24 2.31 -18.01
C ARG A 744 4.48 3.46 -17.36
N THR A 745 3.52 4.06 -18.07
CA THR A 745 2.71 5.17 -17.54
C THR A 745 1.91 4.73 -16.31
N ASN A 746 1.42 3.48 -16.31
CA ASN A 746 0.59 2.92 -15.24
C ASN A 746 1.42 2.17 -14.19
N GLY A 747 2.76 2.11 -14.31
CA GLY A 747 3.63 1.41 -13.37
C GLY A 747 3.49 -0.12 -13.39
N ASN A 748 2.90 -0.71 -14.44
CA ASN A 748 2.69 -2.15 -14.54
C ASN A 748 3.98 -2.87 -14.97
N LYS A 749 4.85 -3.17 -14.00
CA LYS A 749 6.17 -3.74 -14.24
C LYS A 749 6.13 -5.14 -14.85
N LEU A 750 5.17 -5.97 -14.46
CA LEU A 750 5.02 -7.31 -15.07
C LEU A 750 4.75 -7.19 -16.57
N ARG A 751 3.82 -6.32 -16.94
CA ARG A 751 3.49 -6.08 -18.35
C ARG A 751 4.64 -5.41 -19.11
N GLU A 752 5.36 -4.48 -18.46
CA GLU A 752 6.59 -3.89 -19.02
C GLU A 752 7.60 -4.96 -19.37
N GLY A 753 7.91 -5.89 -18.45
CA GLY A 753 8.86 -6.98 -18.68
C GLY A 753 8.44 -7.90 -19.83
N ARG A 754 7.17 -8.33 -19.88
CA ARG A 754 6.64 -9.18 -20.95
C ARG A 754 6.68 -8.48 -22.31
N LEU A 755 6.39 -7.18 -22.38
CA LEU A 755 6.49 -6.40 -23.62
C LEU A 755 7.94 -6.20 -24.06
N LEU A 756 8.89 -6.07 -23.13
CA LEU A 756 10.31 -6.05 -23.45
C LEU A 756 10.79 -7.38 -24.05
N ILE A 757 10.27 -8.53 -23.57
CA ILE A 757 10.52 -9.84 -24.20
C ILE A 757 10.04 -9.84 -25.64
N VAL A 758 8.80 -9.39 -25.89
CA VAL A 758 8.23 -9.35 -27.25
C VAL A 758 9.03 -8.42 -28.16
N LEU A 759 9.41 -7.22 -27.70
CA LEU A 759 10.25 -6.29 -28.46
C LEU A 759 11.62 -6.88 -28.77
N GLY A 760 12.22 -7.60 -27.83
CA GLY A 760 13.47 -8.32 -28.04
C GLY A 760 13.32 -9.41 -29.13
N LYS A 761 12.23 -10.20 -29.10
CA LYS A 761 11.92 -11.18 -30.15
C LYS A 761 11.76 -10.52 -31.54
N ILE A 762 11.09 -9.35 -31.59
CA ILE A 762 10.93 -8.57 -32.83
C ILE A 762 12.29 -8.07 -33.33
N ARG A 763 13.17 -7.60 -32.46
CA ARG A 763 14.53 -7.16 -32.84
C ARG A 763 15.36 -8.31 -33.35
N ALA A 764 15.30 -9.47 -32.69
CA ALA A 764 16.00 -10.68 -33.14
C ALA A 764 15.51 -11.17 -34.51
N ALA A 765 14.19 -11.07 -34.77
CA ALA A 765 13.62 -11.41 -36.07
C ALA A 765 14.04 -10.45 -37.20
N LYS A 766 14.48 -9.23 -36.85
CA LYS A 766 15.09 -8.23 -37.77
C LYS A 766 16.61 -8.34 -37.86
N ASP A 767 17.21 -9.43 -37.37
CA ASP A 767 18.65 -9.64 -37.26
C ASP A 767 19.41 -8.60 -36.40
N ASP A 768 18.70 -7.84 -35.50
CA ASP A 768 19.31 -6.89 -34.55
C ASP A 768 19.49 -7.56 -33.17
N LEU A 769 20.38 -8.55 -33.11
CA LEU A 769 20.67 -9.32 -31.90
C LEU A 769 21.21 -8.47 -30.74
N PRO A 770 22.09 -7.45 -30.95
CA PRO A 770 22.54 -6.62 -29.83
C PRO A 770 21.38 -5.88 -29.12
N ALA A 771 20.48 -5.29 -29.89
CA ALA A 771 19.29 -4.65 -29.32
C ALA A 771 18.34 -5.67 -28.67
N ALA A 772 18.17 -6.85 -29.26
CA ALA A 772 17.36 -7.93 -28.70
C ALA A 772 17.87 -8.35 -27.32
N ARG A 773 19.19 -8.61 -27.20
CA ARG A 773 19.81 -8.99 -25.92
C ARG A 773 19.68 -7.92 -24.85
N SER A 774 19.86 -6.64 -25.22
CA SER A 774 19.65 -5.53 -24.29
C SER A 774 18.22 -5.49 -23.74
N LEU A 775 17.22 -5.73 -24.60
CA LEU A 775 15.82 -5.77 -24.21
C LEU A 775 15.49 -6.99 -23.33
N TRP A 776 16.01 -8.17 -23.65
CA TRP A 776 15.81 -9.36 -22.82
C TRP A 776 16.50 -9.26 -21.46
N GLN A 777 17.69 -8.63 -21.39
CA GLN A 777 18.34 -8.36 -20.11
C GLN A 777 17.51 -7.39 -19.25
N GLN A 778 17.01 -6.31 -19.85
CA GLN A 778 16.10 -5.40 -19.17
C GLN A 778 14.82 -6.11 -18.69
N ALA A 779 14.28 -7.01 -19.52
CA ALA A 779 13.12 -7.81 -19.15
C ALA A 779 13.41 -8.71 -17.94
N ALA A 780 14.54 -9.44 -17.96
CA ALA A 780 14.94 -10.31 -16.86
C ALA A 780 15.11 -9.51 -15.56
N ASP A 781 15.75 -8.34 -15.60
CA ASP A 781 15.96 -7.50 -14.43
C ASP A 781 14.62 -6.96 -13.85
N VAL A 782 13.67 -6.60 -14.71
CA VAL A 782 12.33 -6.16 -14.31
C VAL A 782 11.50 -7.31 -13.75
N LEU A 783 11.60 -8.51 -14.34
CA LEU A 783 10.75 -9.66 -14.02
C LEU A 783 11.26 -10.51 -12.85
N ARG A 784 12.56 -10.43 -12.54
CA ARG A 784 13.21 -11.19 -11.44
C ARG A 784 12.43 -11.20 -10.13
N PRO A 785 11.95 -10.06 -9.61
CA PRO A 785 11.19 -10.04 -8.36
C PRO A 785 9.71 -10.40 -8.53
N LEU A 786 9.19 -10.55 -9.77
CA LEU A 786 7.75 -10.59 -10.04
C LEU A 786 7.28 -11.96 -10.55
N SER A 787 8.01 -12.53 -11.51
CA SER A 787 7.61 -13.75 -12.20
C SER A 787 8.86 -14.57 -12.55
N PRO A 788 9.22 -15.56 -11.71
CA PRO A 788 10.37 -16.43 -12.00
C PRO A 788 10.27 -17.15 -13.35
N ASN A 789 9.07 -17.49 -13.79
CA ASN A 789 8.84 -18.12 -15.08
C ASN A 789 9.13 -17.18 -16.25
N ASP A 790 8.65 -15.94 -16.19
CA ASP A 790 8.92 -14.94 -17.23
C ASP A 790 10.39 -14.50 -17.21
N GLU A 791 11.04 -14.41 -16.02
CA GLU A 791 12.49 -14.19 -15.91
C GLU A 791 13.26 -15.32 -16.59
N ALA A 792 12.92 -16.58 -16.27
CA ALA A 792 13.57 -17.75 -16.88
C ALA A 792 13.40 -17.74 -18.39
N ALA A 793 12.23 -17.38 -18.91
CA ALA A 793 12.00 -17.25 -20.35
C ALA A 793 12.89 -16.16 -20.99
N ALA A 794 13.06 -15.01 -20.32
CA ALA A 794 13.96 -13.96 -20.80
C ALA A 794 15.45 -14.40 -20.78
N LEU A 795 15.87 -15.07 -19.71
CA LEU A 795 17.23 -15.62 -19.58
C LEU A 795 17.50 -16.75 -20.59
N GLN A 796 16.51 -17.60 -20.86
CA GLN A 796 16.60 -18.64 -21.88
C GLN A 796 16.87 -18.04 -23.28
N LEU A 797 16.12 -16.95 -23.61
CA LEU A 797 16.34 -16.23 -24.88
C LEU A 797 17.74 -15.63 -24.98
N LEU A 798 18.31 -15.15 -23.87
CA LEU A 798 19.69 -14.68 -23.82
C LEU A 798 20.70 -15.81 -24.08
N THR A 799 20.49 -16.99 -23.48
CA THR A 799 21.35 -18.15 -23.59
C THR A 799 21.26 -18.77 -24.98
N ASP A 800 20.04 -18.96 -25.53
CA ASP A 800 19.82 -19.58 -26.85
C ASP A 800 20.47 -18.79 -27.99
N HIS A 801 20.77 -17.52 -27.77
CA HIS A 801 21.34 -16.61 -28.76
C HIS A 801 22.76 -16.12 -28.40
N GLU A 802 23.42 -16.70 -27.40
CA GLU A 802 24.85 -16.46 -27.10
C GLU A 802 25.77 -16.94 -28.23
N ASP A 803 25.41 -18.04 -28.88
CA ASP A 803 26.21 -18.67 -29.93
C ASP A 803 25.95 -18.11 -31.34
N GLY A 804 25.24 -16.98 -31.49
CA GLY A 804 24.94 -16.35 -32.78
C GLY A 804 23.98 -17.15 -33.69
N ARG A 805 23.17 -18.06 -33.12
CA ARG A 805 22.12 -18.77 -33.87
C ARG A 805 21.04 -17.82 -34.28
N ARG A 806 20.61 -17.86 -35.55
CA ARG A 806 19.48 -17.03 -36.03
C ARG A 806 18.19 -17.37 -35.30
N TYR A 807 17.51 -16.34 -34.78
CA TYR A 807 16.16 -16.46 -34.25
C TYR A 807 15.22 -16.97 -35.35
N LYS A 808 14.58 -18.11 -35.13
CA LYS A 808 13.46 -18.55 -35.94
C LYS A 808 12.20 -18.42 -35.11
N PRO A 809 11.23 -17.58 -35.50
CA PRO A 809 9.93 -17.59 -34.85
C PRO A 809 9.38 -19.00 -34.90
N SER A 810 9.18 -19.65 -33.77
CA SER A 810 8.46 -20.91 -33.71
C SER A 810 7.01 -20.64 -34.07
N ALA A 811 6.45 -21.42 -34.98
CA ALA A 811 5.04 -21.34 -35.37
C ALA A 811 4.09 -21.79 -34.23
N SER A 812 4.63 -22.29 -33.12
CA SER A 812 3.89 -22.60 -31.89
C SER A 812 4.46 -21.73 -30.77
N ALA A 813 3.64 -20.85 -30.23
CA ALA A 813 3.95 -20.16 -28.98
C ALA A 813 3.93 -21.20 -27.84
N GLU A 814 5.03 -21.92 -27.64
CA GLU A 814 5.28 -22.67 -26.40
C GLU A 814 5.76 -21.67 -25.34
N ASN A 815 5.00 -21.66 -24.22
CA ASN A 815 5.09 -21.00 -22.92
C ASN A 815 4.63 -19.57 -22.83
#